data_05ece816602b2d8f020a53895b1f3d8e
#
_entry.id   05ece816602b2d8f020a53895b1f3d8e
#
_cell.length_a   1.000
_cell.length_b   1.000
_cell.length_c   1.000
_cell.angle_alpha   90.00
_cell.angle_beta   90.00
_cell.angle_gamma   90.00
#
_symmetry.space_group_name_H-M   'P 1'
#
loop_
_entity.id
_entity.type
_entity.pdbx_description
1 polymer ?
#
loop_
_entity_poly.entity_id
_entity_poly.type
_entity_poly.pdbx_seq_one_letter_code
_entity_poly.pdbx_strand_id
1 'polypeptide(L)'
;MLARLAHTVARHRRAIIVAWVVLTLFGGFAAGQVSKRWYQSFSIPGKSAYEANQRTLKAFGSGVRPPDVVVFRTSGDATKSGAIKQAMQRAAATMPGARTSSYFSTGSLIYVSRDRHTTFEEVYPPGLAKFDTKSGAARMRAAAATGLPPGITVNVTGHDPLEEASTHGGGGGPSVLLEAMIGGLGALVILLFVFGTLPAVLMPIAVAVASILNTFTLVWVLTYITNVSIIVQFLIALVGLGVAIDYALLMIFRFRDELREGEDVETALVETMTHAGRSVIVSGSTVAVGLLSMIILPLPFLRSIGIGGMLIPAVSVITAITLLPALLATLGTRINSLRVLPKRFVDRGHPEDGGWGRWARFVLRRPWPVAIVGITIVAVLAGIGTQLNPNESQLKNFPGTGTAIAGRQMLADAGISPGVMKPFDVLVEHGGNPQTVAAKLSKVDGIAGATAPASWRRGSDSIVEAFPAIDGAAPGIQGVINRGNEALRGTEATLAGVPAVDRDFVHAVYGNFPYLLAFVLVLTLILLARAFRSIVLPIKAVLLNLASLAATFGIVVFIFQEGHGSSLWNITATQAITAWIPLMIFAFLYGLSMDYEVFMLSRMREAYDETGSTNRAIELGLARTGKLVTSAALILMFAFLVLSSSPGFEIKEFAIGLAAGIIFDATVIRALLVPALMRLLGEANWWMPHWTRRALFLPTRETLPAPASDNV
;
A
#
# COMPACT_ATOMS: atom_id res chain seq x y z
N MET A 1 5.76 34.52 9.09
CA MET A 1 4.46 33.89 9.33
C MET A 1 4.56 32.90 10.50
N LEU A 2 5.46 31.92 10.47
CA LEU A 2 5.60 30.93 11.53
C LEU A 2 6.01 31.51 12.89
N ALA A 3 6.89 32.48 12.93
CA ALA A 3 7.24 33.18 14.17
C ALA A 3 6.02 33.87 14.82
N ARG A 4 5.15 34.52 14.03
CA ARG A 4 3.90 35.10 14.54
C ARG A 4 2.94 34.03 15.06
N LEU A 5 2.87 32.87 14.39
CA LEU A 5 2.08 31.74 14.84
C LEU A 5 2.62 31.19 16.17
N ALA A 6 3.95 31.11 16.33
CA ALA A 6 4.60 30.67 17.57
C ALA A 6 4.19 31.54 18.77
N HIS A 7 4.29 32.88 18.65
CA HIS A 7 3.85 33.82 19.68
C HIS A 7 2.35 33.68 19.98
N THR A 8 1.50 33.54 18.94
CA THR A 8 0.06 33.35 19.12
C THR A 8 -0.25 32.07 19.88
N VAL A 9 0.41 30.96 19.50
CA VAL A 9 0.25 29.66 20.15
C VAL A 9 0.75 29.69 21.59
N ALA A 10 1.90 30.30 21.86
CA ALA A 10 2.43 30.46 23.21
C ALA A 10 1.46 31.21 24.12
N ARG A 11 0.91 32.33 23.60
CA ARG A 11 -0.05 33.18 24.33
C ARG A 11 -1.36 32.46 24.63
N HIS A 12 -1.92 31.70 23.68
CA HIS A 12 -3.23 31.06 23.77
C HIS A 12 -3.14 29.55 24.01
N ARG A 13 -2.01 29.03 24.52
CA ARG A 13 -1.70 27.59 24.65
C ARG A 13 -2.81 26.77 25.28
N ARG A 14 -3.46 27.28 26.38
CA ARG A 14 -4.54 26.55 27.07
C ARG A 14 -5.78 26.40 26.19
N ALA A 15 -6.18 27.45 25.50
CA ALA A 15 -7.35 27.43 24.60
C ALA A 15 -7.12 26.49 23.42
N ILE A 16 -5.89 26.47 22.85
CA ILE A 16 -5.52 25.58 21.75
C ILE A 16 -5.55 24.13 22.21
N ILE A 17 -4.99 23.81 23.38
CA ILE A 17 -5.02 22.44 23.91
C ILE A 17 -6.48 21.99 24.15
N VAL A 18 -7.31 22.84 24.78
CA VAL A 18 -8.73 22.51 25.00
C VAL A 18 -9.47 22.29 23.67
N ALA A 19 -9.24 23.17 22.68
CA ALA A 19 -9.84 23.01 21.35
C ALA A 19 -9.45 21.67 20.70
N TRP A 20 -8.16 21.30 20.75
CA TRP A 20 -7.70 20.02 20.23
C TRP A 20 -8.25 18.81 20.98
N VAL A 21 -8.41 18.90 22.31
CA VAL A 21 -9.04 17.83 23.11
C VAL A 21 -10.50 17.64 22.66
N VAL A 22 -11.26 18.72 22.52
CA VAL A 22 -12.66 18.66 22.04
C VAL A 22 -12.74 18.07 20.63
N LEU A 23 -11.90 18.55 19.71
CA LEU A 23 -11.83 18.04 18.35
C LEU A 23 -11.44 16.55 18.31
N THR A 24 -10.51 16.12 19.17
CA THR A 24 -10.06 14.72 19.25
C THR A 24 -11.17 13.81 19.77
N LEU A 25 -11.93 14.25 20.78
CA LEU A 25 -13.09 13.50 21.28
C LEU A 25 -14.18 13.38 20.20
N PHE A 26 -14.43 14.47 19.46
CA PHE A 26 -15.34 14.44 18.32
C PHE A 26 -14.82 13.52 17.20
N GLY A 27 -13.52 13.51 16.97
CA GLY A 27 -12.87 12.60 16.03
C GLY A 27 -13.05 11.12 16.38
N GLY A 28 -13.05 10.78 17.67
CA GLY A 28 -13.40 9.45 18.15
C GLY A 28 -14.84 9.04 17.81
N PHE A 29 -15.79 9.96 17.97
CA PHE A 29 -17.17 9.75 17.53
C PHE A 29 -17.25 9.59 16.00
N ALA A 30 -16.58 10.45 15.25
CA ALA A 30 -16.55 10.42 13.78
C ALA A 30 -15.99 9.08 13.24
N ALA A 31 -14.95 8.53 13.86
CA ALA A 31 -14.39 7.23 13.50
C ALA A 31 -15.43 6.10 13.56
N GLY A 32 -16.30 6.10 14.59
CA GLY A 32 -17.41 5.18 14.70
C GLY A 32 -18.50 5.36 13.62
N GLN A 33 -18.69 6.58 13.11
CA GLN A 33 -19.67 6.84 12.03
C GLN A 33 -19.09 6.46 10.65
N VAL A 34 -17.81 6.72 10.40
CA VAL A 34 -17.13 6.35 9.15
C VAL A 34 -17.15 4.85 8.95
N SER A 35 -17.00 4.05 10.03
CA SER A 35 -16.97 2.59 9.96
C SER A 35 -18.19 1.96 9.26
N LYS A 36 -19.33 2.68 9.23
CA LYS A 36 -20.57 2.24 8.59
C LYS A 36 -20.69 2.66 7.12
N ARG A 37 -19.73 3.42 6.60
CA ARG A 37 -19.83 4.11 5.30
C ARG A 37 -18.67 3.80 4.36
N TRP A 38 -17.77 2.90 4.71
CA TRP A 38 -16.65 2.52 3.85
C TRP A 38 -17.12 1.94 2.53
N TYR A 39 -16.52 2.42 1.44
CA TYR A 39 -16.67 1.83 0.13
C TYR A 39 -15.79 0.60 0.02
N GLN A 40 -16.40 -0.54 -0.32
CA GLN A 40 -15.75 -1.86 -0.29
C GLN A 40 -15.66 -2.50 -1.68
N SER A 41 -15.85 -1.76 -2.75
CA SER A 41 -15.87 -2.30 -4.11
C SER A 41 -14.71 -1.76 -4.94
N PHE A 42 -14.15 -2.63 -5.79
CA PHE A 42 -13.14 -2.29 -6.79
C PHE A 42 -13.85 -2.02 -8.12
N SER A 43 -14.27 -0.78 -8.36
CA SER A 43 -14.94 -0.41 -9.59
C SER A 43 -13.99 0.14 -10.64
N ILE A 44 -14.23 -0.19 -11.92
CA ILE A 44 -13.45 0.24 -13.09
C ILE A 44 -14.40 0.79 -14.15
N PRO A 45 -15.10 1.90 -13.91
CA PRO A 45 -16.09 2.43 -14.83
C PRO A 45 -15.51 2.68 -16.23
N GLY A 46 -16.31 2.41 -17.26
CA GLY A 46 -15.94 2.64 -18.65
C GLY A 46 -15.09 1.52 -19.28
N LYS A 47 -14.84 0.41 -18.57
CA LYS A 47 -14.18 -0.77 -19.11
C LYS A 47 -15.19 -1.86 -19.47
N SER A 48 -15.01 -2.44 -20.66
CA SER A 48 -15.99 -3.34 -21.28
C SER A 48 -16.35 -4.54 -20.41
N ALA A 49 -15.34 -5.24 -19.87
CA ALA A 49 -15.58 -6.41 -19.03
C ALA A 49 -16.26 -6.04 -17.70
N TYR A 50 -15.84 -4.93 -17.08
CA TYR A 50 -16.47 -4.45 -15.84
C TYR A 50 -17.94 -4.06 -16.07
N GLU A 51 -18.23 -3.29 -17.12
CA GLU A 51 -19.61 -2.87 -17.44
C GLU A 51 -20.50 -4.06 -17.77
N ALA A 52 -19.97 -5.07 -18.48
CA ALA A 52 -20.69 -6.30 -18.74
C ALA A 52 -20.98 -7.08 -17.44
N ASN A 53 -20.01 -7.16 -16.51
CA ASN A 53 -20.25 -7.77 -15.20
C ASN A 53 -21.32 -7.02 -14.39
N GLN A 54 -21.36 -5.68 -14.47
CA GLN A 54 -22.40 -4.89 -13.78
C GLN A 54 -23.79 -5.13 -14.39
N ARG A 55 -23.88 -5.26 -15.73
CA ARG A 55 -25.14 -5.64 -16.40
C ARG A 55 -25.55 -7.07 -16.04
N THR A 56 -24.60 -8.00 -15.99
CA THR A 56 -24.82 -9.39 -15.53
C THR A 56 -25.36 -9.41 -14.11
N LEU A 57 -24.74 -8.66 -13.19
CA LEU A 57 -25.22 -8.56 -11.82
C LEU A 57 -26.66 -8.02 -11.75
N LYS A 58 -26.95 -6.98 -12.53
CA LYS A 58 -28.30 -6.38 -12.56
C LYS A 58 -29.36 -7.34 -13.09
N ALA A 59 -29.04 -8.11 -14.13
CA ALA A 59 -29.99 -9.01 -14.79
C ALA A 59 -30.14 -10.35 -14.05
N PHE A 60 -29.04 -10.88 -13.49
CA PHE A 60 -28.97 -12.24 -12.97
C PHE A 60 -28.71 -12.32 -11.45
N GLY A 61 -28.39 -11.19 -10.79
CA GLY A 61 -28.12 -11.13 -9.35
C GLY A 61 -26.73 -11.64 -8.93
N SER A 62 -25.91 -12.10 -9.88
CA SER A 62 -24.56 -12.66 -9.67
C SER A 62 -23.67 -12.38 -10.87
N GLY A 63 -22.36 -12.71 -10.81
CA GLY A 63 -21.42 -12.57 -11.94
C GLY A 63 -20.31 -11.54 -11.73
N VAL A 64 -20.23 -10.95 -10.53
CA VAL A 64 -19.11 -10.08 -10.13
C VAL A 64 -18.06 -10.85 -9.32
N ARG A 65 -18.52 -11.86 -8.58
CA ARG A 65 -17.67 -12.74 -7.79
C ARG A 65 -17.33 -14.01 -8.58
N PRO A 66 -16.10 -14.56 -8.41
CA PRO A 66 -15.77 -15.86 -8.97
C PRO A 66 -16.62 -16.95 -8.32
N PRO A 67 -16.82 -18.11 -9.00
CA PRO A 67 -17.61 -19.20 -8.43
C PRO A 67 -16.87 -19.91 -7.31
N ASP A 68 -17.66 -20.41 -6.33
CA ASP A 68 -17.23 -21.51 -5.46
C ASP A 68 -17.42 -22.82 -6.24
N VAL A 69 -16.40 -23.69 -6.25
CA VAL A 69 -16.40 -24.93 -7.03
C VAL A 69 -16.55 -26.13 -6.08
N VAL A 70 -17.68 -26.82 -6.17
CA VAL A 70 -17.97 -28.02 -5.38
C VAL A 70 -17.52 -29.24 -6.19
N VAL A 71 -16.48 -29.92 -5.73
CA VAL A 71 -15.81 -31.03 -6.46
C VAL A 71 -16.17 -32.35 -5.82
N PHE A 72 -16.61 -33.30 -6.63
CA PHE A 72 -16.96 -34.67 -6.23
C PHE A 72 -16.05 -35.67 -6.93
N ARG A 73 -15.59 -36.68 -6.18
CA ARG A 73 -14.83 -37.82 -6.73
C ARG A 73 -15.44 -39.14 -6.25
N THR A 74 -15.59 -40.07 -7.17
CA THR A 74 -16.16 -41.42 -6.93
C THR A 74 -15.34 -42.48 -7.63
N SER A 75 -15.43 -43.73 -7.19
CA SER A 75 -14.85 -44.86 -7.91
C SER A 75 -15.65 -45.31 -9.13
N GLY A 76 -16.91 -44.82 -9.25
CA GLY A 76 -17.80 -45.13 -10.37
C GLY A 76 -17.93 -43.96 -11.36
N ASP A 77 -18.91 -44.07 -12.29
CA ASP A 77 -19.21 -43.01 -13.25
C ASP A 77 -20.00 -41.88 -12.53
N ALA A 78 -19.34 -40.75 -12.30
CA ALA A 78 -19.91 -39.59 -11.63
C ALA A 78 -21.13 -39.00 -12.37
N THR A 79 -21.21 -39.17 -13.69
CA THR A 79 -22.32 -38.66 -14.52
C THR A 79 -23.64 -39.40 -14.28
N LYS A 80 -23.56 -40.64 -13.76
CA LYS A 80 -24.71 -41.48 -13.47
C LYS A 80 -25.12 -41.48 -12.01
N SER A 81 -24.37 -40.79 -11.14
CA SER A 81 -24.62 -40.80 -9.70
C SER A 81 -25.75 -39.84 -9.29
N GLY A 82 -26.90 -40.42 -8.96
CA GLY A 82 -28.02 -39.65 -8.39
C GLY A 82 -27.70 -39.04 -7.02
N ALA A 83 -26.81 -39.69 -6.25
CA ALA A 83 -26.33 -39.15 -4.97
C ALA A 83 -25.51 -37.85 -5.15
N ILE A 84 -24.62 -37.79 -6.16
CA ILE A 84 -23.86 -36.59 -6.49
C ILE A 84 -24.81 -35.47 -6.95
N LYS A 85 -25.79 -35.77 -7.82
CA LYS A 85 -26.79 -34.81 -8.26
C LYS A 85 -27.55 -34.17 -7.09
N GLN A 86 -27.99 -34.98 -6.15
CA GLN A 86 -28.70 -34.49 -4.96
C GLN A 86 -27.77 -33.69 -4.03
N ALA A 87 -26.50 -34.09 -3.91
CA ALA A 87 -25.52 -33.41 -3.11
C ALA A 87 -25.22 -32.01 -3.67
N MET A 88 -25.09 -31.86 -5.00
CA MET A 88 -24.96 -30.56 -5.70
C MET A 88 -26.17 -29.66 -5.39
N GLN A 89 -27.39 -30.18 -5.47
CA GLN A 89 -28.61 -29.42 -5.15
C GLN A 89 -28.60 -28.94 -3.69
N ARG A 90 -28.13 -29.77 -2.74
CA ARG A 90 -28.01 -29.37 -1.33
C ARG A 90 -26.93 -28.30 -1.14
N ALA A 91 -25.83 -28.43 -1.80
CA ALA A 91 -24.75 -27.39 -1.79
C ALA A 91 -25.28 -26.04 -2.30
N ALA A 92 -25.91 -26.04 -3.47
CA ALA A 92 -26.49 -24.85 -4.07
C ALA A 92 -27.56 -24.18 -3.19
N ALA A 93 -28.40 -24.99 -2.54
CA ALA A 93 -29.45 -24.51 -1.63
C ALA A 93 -28.92 -23.76 -0.40
N THR A 94 -27.63 -23.92 -0.03
CA THR A 94 -27.02 -23.16 1.08
C THR A 94 -26.79 -21.68 0.73
N MET A 95 -26.89 -21.32 -0.56
CA MET A 95 -26.65 -19.97 -1.06
C MET A 95 -27.83 -19.50 -1.93
N PRO A 96 -28.95 -19.05 -1.32
CA PRO A 96 -30.12 -18.60 -2.05
C PRO A 96 -29.80 -17.47 -3.01
N GLY A 97 -30.30 -17.55 -4.25
CA GLY A 97 -30.02 -16.58 -5.31
C GLY A 97 -28.71 -16.83 -6.06
N ALA A 98 -27.93 -17.82 -5.70
CA ALA A 98 -26.76 -18.21 -6.48
C ALA A 98 -27.16 -18.79 -7.84
N ARG A 99 -26.34 -18.49 -8.86
CA ARG A 99 -26.43 -19.10 -10.18
C ARG A 99 -25.54 -20.33 -10.18
N THR A 100 -26.01 -21.45 -10.72
CA THR A 100 -25.26 -22.69 -10.72
C THR A 100 -25.13 -23.31 -12.09
N SER A 101 -24.02 -24.02 -12.34
CA SER A 101 -23.81 -24.83 -13.53
C SER A 101 -23.06 -26.12 -13.19
N SER A 102 -23.43 -27.21 -13.85
CA SER A 102 -22.83 -28.53 -13.67
C SER A 102 -23.17 -29.44 -14.87
N TYR A 103 -22.59 -30.64 -14.87
CA TYR A 103 -22.98 -31.66 -15.83
C TYR A 103 -24.48 -31.94 -15.80
N PHE A 104 -25.08 -32.03 -14.62
CA PHE A 104 -26.51 -32.38 -14.45
C PHE A 104 -27.47 -31.28 -14.94
N SER A 105 -27.03 -30.05 -15.01
CA SER A 105 -27.83 -28.91 -15.50
C SER A 105 -27.62 -28.62 -17.00
N THR A 106 -26.45 -29.00 -17.55
CA THR A 106 -26.07 -28.62 -18.92
C THR A 106 -25.91 -29.80 -19.86
N GLY A 107 -25.66 -31.00 -19.34
CA GLY A 107 -25.27 -32.19 -20.12
C GLY A 107 -23.84 -32.10 -20.69
N SER A 108 -23.08 -31.05 -20.39
CA SER A 108 -21.75 -30.83 -20.97
C SER A 108 -20.67 -31.60 -20.21
N LEU A 109 -19.87 -32.37 -20.93
CA LEU A 109 -18.73 -33.12 -20.38
C LEU A 109 -17.58 -32.25 -19.88
N ILE A 110 -17.64 -30.93 -20.09
CA ILE A 110 -16.63 -29.99 -19.59
C ILE A 110 -16.56 -29.96 -18.06
N TYR A 111 -17.65 -30.35 -17.39
CA TYR A 111 -17.73 -30.45 -15.92
C TYR A 111 -17.27 -31.80 -15.38
N VAL A 112 -16.71 -32.66 -16.23
CA VAL A 112 -16.38 -34.04 -15.89
C VAL A 112 -14.98 -34.36 -16.33
N SER A 113 -14.22 -35.09 -15.49
CA SER A 113 -12.91 -35.61 -15.88
C SER A 113 -12.99 -36.63 -17.03
N ARG A 114 -11.91 -36.84 -17.74
CA ARG A 114 -11.84 -37.78 -18.88
C ARG A 114 -12.17 -39.22 -18.47
N ASP A 115 -11.79 -39.62 -17.25
CA ASP A 115 -12.10 -40.94 -16.65
C ASP A 115 -13.50 -41.05 -16.06
N ARG A 116 -14.26 -39.95 -16.05
CA ARG A 116 -15.59 -39.79 -15.48
C ARG A 116 -15.69 -40.05 -13.97
N HIS A 117 -14.57 -40.10 -13.25
CA HIS A 117 -14.58 -40.30 -11.80
C HIS A 117 -14.72 -39.01 -11.02
N THR A 118 -14.41 -37.87 -11.60
CA THR A 118 -14.51 -36.56 -10.96
C THR A 118 -15.48 -35.66 -11.73
N THR A 119 -16.35 -34.97 -10.99
CA THR A 119 -17.23 -33.93 -11.54
C THR A 119 -17.31 -32.76 -10.59
N PHE A 120 -17.72 -31.60 -11.10
CA PHE A 120 -17.87 -30.42 -10.27
C PHE A 120 -19.12 -29.62 -10.64
N GLU A 121 -19.51 -28.79 -9.69
CA GLU A 121 -20.56 -27.77 -9.82
C GLU A 121 -19.96 -26.40 -9.50
N GLU A 122 -20.24 -25.42 -10.33
CA GLU A 122 -19.94 -24.02 -10.04
C GLU A 122 -21.15 -23.36 -9.39
N VAL A 123 -20.90 -22.66 -8.30
CA VAL A 123 -21.89 -21.90 -7.54
C VAL A 123 -21.45 -20.45 -7.50
N TYR A 124 -22.10 -19.60 -8.32
CA TYR A 124 -21.80 -18.18 -8.41
C TYR A 124 -22.52 -17.41 -7.29
N PRO A 125 -21.78 -16.86 -6.32
CA PRO A 125 -22.38 -16.13 -5.21
C PRO A 125 -23.17 -14.91 -5.69
N PRO A 126 -24.33 -14.61 -5.08
CA PRO A 126 -25.10 -13.42 -5.41
C PRO A 126 -24.45 -12.16 -4.83
N GLY A 127 -24.77 -11.01 -5.46
CA GLY A 127 -24.40 -9.70 -4.97
C GLY A 127 -22.98 -9.25 -5.33
N LEU A 128 -22.56 -8.16 -4.70
CA LEU A 128 -21.26 -7.53 -4.95
C LEU A 128 -20.14 -8.23 -4.16
N ALA A 129 -18.94 -8.22 -4.71
CA ALA A 129 -17.72 -8.51 -3.96
C ALA A 129 -17.49 -7.41 -2.92
N LYS A 130 -17.25 -7.81 -1.67
CA LYS A 130 -16.88 -6.93 -0.58
C LYS A 130 -15.56 -7.43 0.03
N PHE A 131 -14.76 -6.51 0.54
CA PHE A 131 -13.42 -6.78 1.05
C PHE A 131 -13.35 -7.83 2.18
N ASP A 132 -14.42 -8.01 2.94
CA ASP A 132 -14.52 -8.94 4.07
C ASP A 132 -15.53 -10.08 3.85
N THR A 133 -15.93 -10.33 2.60
CA THR A 133 -16.93 -11.36 2.31
C THR A 133 -16.35 -12.74 2.54
N LYS A 134 -16.93 -13.47 3.50
CA LYS A 134 -16.56 -14.86 3.77
C LYS A 134 -17.10 -15.78 2.69
N SER A 135 -16.33 -16.82 2.37
CA SER A 135 -16.79 -17.88 1.47
C SER A 135 -17.93 -18.70 2.15
N GLY A 136 -18.81 -19.26 1.34
CA GLY A 136 -19.82 -20.22 1.80
C GLY A 136 -19.31 -21.65 1.89
N ALA A 137 -18.03 -21.89 1.60
CA ALA A 137 -17.45 -23.20 1.36
C ALA A 137 -17.69 -24.23 2.45
N ALA A 138 -17.52 -23.87 3.72
CA ALA A 138 -17.71 -24.78 4.84
C ALA A 138 -19.17 -25.26 4.93
N ARG A 139 -20.14 -24.36 4.75
CA ARG A 139 -21.58 -24.69 4.77
C ARG A 139 -21.97 -25.52 3.54
N MET A 140 -21.49 -25.15 2.36
CA MET A 140 -21.73 -25.90 1.13
C MET A 140 -21.17 -27.32 1.22
N ARG A 141 -19.95 -27.48 1.72
CA ARG A 141 -19.35 -28.80 1.92
C ARG A 141 -20.14 -29.65 2.91
N ALA A 142 -20.54 -29.09 4.04
CA ALA A 142 -21.33 -29.82 5.05
C ALA A 142 -22.67 -30.29 4.47
N ALA A 143 -23.38 -29.43 3.75
CA ALA A 143 -24.65 -29.78 3.11
C ALA A 143 -24.45 -30.81 1.98
N ALA A 144 -23.41 -30.67 1.17
CA ALA A 144 -23.07 -31.62 0.12
C ALA A 144 -22.74 -33.02 0.68
N ALA A 145 -21.98 -33.06 1.79
CA ALA A 145 -21.54 -34.31 2.41
C ALA A 145 -22.70 -35.10 3.08
N THR A 146 -23.78 -34.43 3.44
CA THR A 146 -24.91 -35.06 4.10
C THR A 146 -25.53 -36.14 3.22
N GLY A 147 -25.58 -37.40 3.71
CA GLY A 147 -26.21 -38.53 3.00
C GLY A 147 -25.45 -39.00 1.75
N LEU A 148 -24.17 -38.62 1.58
CA LEU A 148 -23.34 -39.21 0.54
C LEU A 148 -22.97 -40.66 0.90
N PRO A 149 -23.04 -41.61 -0.08
CA PRO A 149 -22.59 -42.99 0.11
C PRO A 149 -21.07 -43.04 0.40
N PRO A 150 -20.60 -44.07 1.13
CA PRO A 150 -19.20 -44.36 1.29
C PRO A 150 -18.51 -44.47 -0.09
N GLY A 151 -17.29 -43.91 -0.22
CA GLY A 151 -16.54 -43.90 -1.47
C GLY A 151 -16.76 -42.68 -2.37
N ILE A 152 -17.67 -41.75 -2.00
CA ILE A 152 -17.78 -40.43 -2.65
C ILE A 152 -17.19 -39.40 -1.73
N THR A 153 -16.17 -38.67 -2.25
CA THR A 153 -15.59 -37.55 -1.53
C THR A 153 -16.05 -36.21 -2.13
N VAL A 154 -16.25 -35.22 -1.25
CA VAL A 154 -16.63 -33.87 -1.64
C VAL A 154 -15.74 -32.82 -0.97
N ASN A 155 -15.27 -31.88 -1.78
CA ASN A 155 -14.57 -30.69 -1.30
C ASN A 155 -15.08 -29.45 -2.02
N VAL A 156 -14.88 -28.28 -1.40
CA VAL A 156 -15.25 -26.99 -1.99
C VAL A 156 -13.97 -26.16 -2.13
N THR A 157 -13.73 -25.68 -3.34
CA THR A 157 -12.58 -24.84 -3.72
C THR A 157 -13.06 -23.63 -4.53
N GLY A 158 -12.15 -22.85 -5.07
CA GLY A 158 -12.41 -21.61 -5.79
C GLY A 158 -11.57 -20.48 -5.24
N HIS A 159 -11.70 -19.30 -5.78
CA HIS A 159 -10.91 -18.14 -5.36
C HIS A 159 -11.14 -17.83 -3.86
N ASP A 160 -12.38 -17.51 -3.49
CA ASP A 160 -12.73 -17.09 -2.12
C ASP A 160 -12.41 -18.17 -1.07
N PRO A 161 -12.73 -19.47 -1.28
CA PRO A 161 -12.34 -20.55 -0.39
C PRO A 161 -10.83 -20.74 -0.24
N LEU A 162 -10.04 -20.56 -1.31
CA LEU A 162 -8.59 -20.66 -1.26
C LEU A 162 -7.96 -19.47 -0.55
N GLU A 163 -8.49 -18.26 -0.77
CA GLU A 163 -8.05 -17.06 -0.06
C GLU A 163 -8.32 -17.20 1.45
N GLU A 164 -9.52 -17.65 1.83
CA GLU A 164 -9.86 -17.91 3.24
C GLU A 164 -8.97 -18.98 3.87
N ALA A 165 -8.63 -20.04 3.14
CA ALA A 165 -7.71 -21.09 3.60
C ALA A 165 -6.26 -20.56 3.74
N SER A 166 -5.85 -19.61 2.91
CA SER A 166 -4.51 -19.02 2.95
C SER A 166 -4.32 -18.06 4.12
N THR A 167 -5.41 -17.45 4.59
CA THR A 167 -5.39 -16.46 5.69
C THR A 167 -5.45 -17.08 7.09
N HIS A 168 -5.24 -18.38 7.26
CA HIS A 168 -5.39 -19.18 8.49
C HIS A 168 -6.80 -19.71 8.73
N GLY A 169 -6.99 -20.94 8.58
CA GLY A 169 -8.12 -21.73 9.07
C GLY A 169 -9.08 -21.09 10.08
N GLY A 170 -9.77 -20.03 9.71
CA GLY A 170 -10.95 -19.52 10.41
C GLY A 170 -10.73 -18.58 11.61
N GLY A 171 -9.53 -18.11 11.87
CA GLY A 171 -9.29 -17.11 12.92
C GLY A 171 -9.16 -15.70 12.33
N GLY A 172 -10.09 -14.80 12.62
CA GLY A 172 -9.94 -13.39 12.24
C GLY A 172 -8.62 -12.83 12.75
N GLY A 173 -7.85 -12.14 11.88
CA GLY A 173 -6.63 -11.44 12.29
C GLY A 173 -6.92 -10.39 13.37
N PRO A 174 -5.88 -9.79 13.96
CA PRO A 174 -6.05 -8.75 14.95
C PRO A 174 -6.87 -7.59 14.36
N SER A 175 -7.72 -6.98 15.18
CA SER A 175 -8.49 -5.83 14.73
C SER A 175 -7.54 -4.65 14.44
N VAL A 176 -7.93 -3.78 13.51
CA VAL A 176 -7.16 -2.55 13.18
C VAL A 176 -6.80 -1.76 14.44
N LEU A 177 -7.67 -1.76 15.44
CA LEU A 177 -7.42 -1.13 16.73
C LEU A 177 -6.28 -1.81 17.50
N LEU A 178 -6.25 -3.14 17.51
CA LEU A 178 -5.19 -3.91 18.19
C LEU A 178 -3.85 -3.72 17.47
N GLU A 179 -3.84 -3.71 16.14
CA GLU A 179 -2.64 -3.39 15.34
C GLU A 179 -2.12 -1.98 15.65
N ALA A 180 -3.01 -0.99 15.67
CA ALA A 180 -2.65 0.38 16.02
C ALA A 180 -2.11 0.50 17.46
N MET A 181 -2.67 -0.26 18.41
CA MET A 181 -2.18 -0.31 19.79
C MET A 181 -0.79 -0.95 19.89
N ILE A 182 -0.55 -2.08 19.21
CA ILE A 182 0.76 -2.74 19.17
C ILE A 182 1.79 -1.82 18.51
N GLY A 183 1.43 -1.20 17.38
CA GLY A 183 2.25 -0.20 16.69
C GLY A 183 2.59 0.98 17.60
N GLY A 184 1.61 1.50 18.33
CA GLY A 184 1.77 2.58 19.29
C GLY A 184 2.67 2.20 20.47
N LEU A 185 2.55 0.99 21.02
CA LEU A 185 3.42 0.49 22.08
C LEU A 185 4.86 0.33 21.60
N GLY A 186 5.07 -0.20 20.39
CA GLY A 186 6.40 -0.31 19.80
C GLY A 186 7.03 1.07 19.56
N ALA A 187 6.25 2.01 19.02
CA ALA A 187 6.69 3.39 18.88
C ALA A 187 7.07 4.01 20.24
N LEU A 188 6.28 3.77 21.29
CA LEU A 188 6.57 4.23 22.65
C LEU A 188 7.92 3.68 23.16
N VAL A 189 8.19 2.40 22.97
CA VAL A 189 9.47 1.79 23.37
C VAL A 189 10.63 2.44 22.62
N ILE A 190 10.52 2.60 21.30
CA ILE A 190 11.57 3.25 20.50
C ILE A 190 11.77 4.71 20.94
N LEU A 191 10.69 5.46 21.12
CA LEU A 191 10.72 6.84 21.60
C LEU A 191 11.39 6.97 22.98
N LEU A 192 11.17 5.97 23.85
CA LEU A 192 11.81 5.94 25.15
C LEU A 192 13.35 5.86 25.06
N PHE A 193 13.85 5.03 24.15
CA PHE A 193 15.30 4.96 23.87
C PHE A 193 15.84 6.22 23.19
N VAL A 194 15.00 6.91 22.43
CA VAL A 194 15.36 8.14 21.71
C VAL A 194 15.45 9.34 22.64
N PHE A 195 14.42 9.57 23.45
CA PHE A 195 14.27 10.76 24.30
C PHE A 195 14.71 10.56 25.75
N GLY A 196 14.52 9.37 26.30
CA GLY A 196 14.88 9.01 27.66
C GLY A 196 14.07 9.70 28.77
N THR A 197 13.08 10.53 28.43
CA THR A 197 12.22 11.26 29.37
C THR A 197 10.76 11.05 29.05
N LEU A 198 9.92 10.82 30.05
CA LEU A 198 8.52 10.49 29.85
C LEU A 198 7.70 11.61 29.17
N PRO A 199 7.83 12.90 29.54
CA PRO A 199 7.09 13.95 28.85
C PRO A 199 7.42 14.06 27.36
N ALA A 200 8.69 13.91 26.97
CA ALA A 200 9.12 13.96 25.58
C ALA A 200 8.61 12.76 24.77
N VAL A 201 8.39 11.60 25.40
CA VAL A 201 7.84 10.40 24.79
C VAL A 201 6.32 10.49 24.59
N LEU A 202 5.61 11.04 25.56
CA LEU A 202 4.14 11.11 25.51
C LEU A 202 3.63 12.16 24.51
N MET A 203 4.38 13.23 24.25
CA MET A 203 3.97 14.27 23.32
C MET A 203 3.75 13.77 21.87
N PRO A 204 4.71 13.05 21.24
CA PRO A 204 4.49 12.52 19.90
C PRO A 204 3.25 11.61 19.82
N ILE A 205 3.01 10.82 20.87
CA ILE A 205 1.83 9.93 20.93
C ILE A 205 0.55 10.75 21.02
N ALA A 206 0.51 11.78 21.87
CA ALA A 206 -0.64 12.66 21.99
C ALA A 206 -0.96 13.38 20.66
N VAL A 207 0.09 13.84 19.96
CA VAL A 207 -0.01 14.46 18.63
C VAL A 207 -0.54 13.45 17.61
N ALA A 208 -0.05 12.22 17.64
CA ALA A 208 -0.49 11.16 16.73
C ALA A 208 -1.96 10.79 16.96
N VAL A 209 -2.40 10.60 18.20
CA VAL A 209 -3.80 10.33 18.54
C VAL A 209 -4.70 11.48 18.07
N ALA A 210 -4.30 12.73 18.33
CA ALA A 210 -5.04 13.89 17.86
C ALA A 210 -5.11 13.94 16.33
N SER A 211 -3.99 13.69 15.64
CA SER A 211 -3.94 13.68 14.18
C SER A 211 -4.84 12.59 13.58
N ILE A 212 -4.69 11.35 14.05
CA ILE A 212 -5.47 10.19 13.57
C ILE A 212 -6.97 10.44 13.72
N LEU A 213 -7.43 10.79 14.93
CA LEU A 213 -8.85 10.95 15.20
C LEU A 213 -9.45 12.14 14.43
N ASN A 214 -8.72 13.24 14.29
CA ASN A 214 -9.20 14.37 13.49
C ASN A 214 -9.18 14.08 11.98
N THR A 215 -8.29 13.23 11.50
CA THR A 215 -8.32 12.73 10.12
C THR A 215 -9.61 11.95 9.86
N PHE A 216 -10.07 11.12 10.79
CA PHE A 216 -11.37 10.45 10.69
C PHE A 216 -12.54 11.43 10.60
N THR A 217 -12.48 12.57 11.30
CA THR A 217 -13.49 13.63 11.17
C THR A 217 -13.59 14.14 9.73
N LEU A 218 -12.44 14.47 9.12
CA LEU A 218 -12.43 14.98 7.75
C LEU A 218 -12.85 13.90 6.75
N VAL A 219 -12.41 12.66 6.95
CA VAL A 219 -12.82 11.54 6.11
C VAL A 219 -14.31 11.27 6.26
N TRP A 220 -14.89 11.39 7.44
CA TRP A 220 -16.34 11.27 7.62
C TRP A 220 -17.10 12.31 6.78
N VAL A 221 -16.68 13.56 6.81
CA VAL A 221 -17.24 14.61 5.93
C VAL A 221 -17.04 14.22 4.46
N LEU A 222 -15.85 13.73 4.09
CA LEU A 222 -15.54 13.31 2.73
C LEU A 222 -16.48 12.19 2.23
N THR A 223 -16.93 11.27 3.10
CA THR A 223 -17.88 10.20 2.72
C THR A 223 -19.26 10.69 2.28
N TYR A 224 -19.61 11.96 2.53
CA TYR A 224 -20.84 12.58 1.99
C TYR A 224 -20.66 13.15 0.59
N ILE A 225 -19.40 13.33 0.15
CA ILE A 225 -19.04 13.94 -1.14
C ILE A 225 -18.62 12.87 -2.13
N THR A 226 -17.89 11.84 -1.66
CA THR A 226 -17.36 10.78 -2.50
C THR A 226 -17.29 9.45 -1.73
N ASN A 227 -17.22 8.36 -2.49
CA ASN A 227 -16.96 7.04 -1.92
C ASN A 227 -15.51 6.95 -1.43
N VAL A 228 -15.30 6.59 -0.17
CA VAL A 228 -13.97 6.44 0.42
C VAL A 228 -13.71 4.97 0.71
N SER A 229 -12.63 4.44 0.16
CA SER A 229 -12.23 3.03 0.31
C SER A 229 -11.90 2.69 1.77
N ILE A 230 -12.29 1.47 2.19
CA ILE A 230 -11.93 0.92 3.51
C ILE A 230 -10.42 0.88 3.77
N ILE A 231 -9.60 0.79 2.72
CA ILE A 231 -8.13 0.81 2.82
C ILE A 231 -7.64 2.09 3.50
N VAL A 232 -8.33 3.21 3.32
CA VAL A 232 -7.99 4.49 3.97
C VAL A 232 -8.00 4.37 5.50
N GLN A 233 -8.82 3.50 6.09
CA GLN A 233 -8.85 3.27 7.54
C GLN A 233 -7.49 2.75 8.06
N PHE A 234 -6.92 1.76 7.38
CA PHE A 234 -5.60 1.20 7.75
C PHE A 234 -4.51 2.25 7.60
N LEU A 235 -4.58 3.05 6.54
CA LEU A 235 -3.62 4.12 6.28
C LEU A 235 -3.69 5.22 7.34
N ILE A 236 -4.89 5.65 7.75
CA ILE A 236 -5.05 6.64 8.82
C ILE A 236 -4.46 6.12 10.12
N ALA A 237 -4.73 4.86 10.48
CA ALA A 237 -4.29 4.30 11.74
C ALA A 237 -2.76 4.17 11.82
N LEU A 238 -2.11 3.64 10.79
CA LEU A 238 -0.71 3.22 10.83
C LEU A 238 0.23 4.23 10.19
N VAL A 239 -0.09 4.73 9.00
CA VAL A 239 0.69 5.81 8.37
C VAL A 239 0.51 7.11 9.16
N GLY A 240 -0.72 7.39 9.61
CA GLY A 240 -1.01 8.55 10.45
C GLY A 240 -0.24 8.54 11.76
N LEU A 241 -0.09 7.36 12.40
CA LEU A 241 0.73 7.20 13.59
C LEU A 241 2.20 7.56 13.30
N GLY A 242 2.78 6.96 12.26
CA GLY A 242 4.17 7.18 11.89
C GLY A 242 4.47 8.62 11.54
N VAL A 243 3.73 9.19 10.59
CA VAL A 243 3.93 10.57 10.09
C VAL A 243 3.76 11.62 11.21
N ALA A 244 2.74 11.47 12.06
CA ALA A 244 2.51 12.41 13.15
C ALA A 244 3.62 12.35 14.22
N ILE A 245 4.10 11.14 14.53
CA ILE A 245 5.25 10.94 15.44
C ILE A 245 6.50 11.58 14.86
N ASP A 246 6.77 11.39 13.56
CA ASP A 246 7.95 11.90 12.89
C ASP A 246 8.01 13.44 12.91
N TYR A 247 6.90 14.10 12.62
CA TYR A 247 6.83 15.56 12.70
C TYR A 247 6.99 16.06 14.14
N ALA A 248 6.41 15.36 15.09
CA ALA A 248 6.60 15.66 16.49
C ALA A 248 8.05 15.46 16.95
N LEU A 249 8.70 14.38 16.51
CA LEU A 249 10.12 14.10 16.75
C LEU A 249 10.98 15.29 16.32
N LEU A 250 10.83 15.72 15.08
CA LEU A 250 11.58 16.81 14.49
C LEU A 250 11.49 18.10 15.33
N MET A 251 10.28 18.47 15.70
CA MET A 251 10.01 19.67 16.48
C MET A 251 10.57 19.56 17.91
N ILE A 252 10.39 18.40 18.56
CA ILE A 252 10.86 18.18 19.93
C ILE A 252 12.40 18.17 20.00
N PHE A 253 13.07 17.55 19.02
CA PHE A 253 14.53 17.57 18.96
C PHE A 253 15.05 19.00 18.84
N ARG A 254 14.50 19.78 17.91
CA ARG A 254 14.93 21.18 17.73
C ARG A 254 14.69 22.00 18.99
N PHE A 255 13.51 21.91 19.59
CA PHE A 255 13.18 22.63 20.82
C PHE A 255 14.14 22.27 21.99
N ARG A 256 14.50 20.99 22.12
CA ARG A 256 15.46 20.57 23.14
C ARG A 256 16.89 21.04 22.87
N ASP A 257 17.27 21.16 21.61
CA ASP A 257 18.58 21.68 21.22
C ASP A 257 18.67 23.17 21.55
N GLU A 258 17.67 23.98 21.21
CA GLU A 258 17.62 25.40 21.56
C GLU A 258 17.67 25.63 23.08
N LEU A 259 16.92 24.83 23.86
CA LEU A 259 17.00 24.89 25.32
C LEU A 259 18.38 24.49 25.87
N ARG A 260 19.17 23.63 25.19
CA ARG A 260 20.52 23.26 25.58
C ARG A 260 21.53 24.37 25.27
N GLU A 261 21.29 25.13 24.21
CA GLU A 261 22.10 26.29 23.84
C GLU A 261 21.85 27.49 24.79
N GLY A 262 20.89 27.35 25.72
CA GLY A 262 20.64 28.33 26.78
C GLY A 262 19.52 29.30 26.47
N GLU A 263 18.80 29.12 25.37
CA GLU A 263 17.66 29.97 25.01
C GLU A 263 16.48 29.78 25.98
N ASP A 264 15.73 30.85 26.20
CA ASP A 264 14.49 30.80 26.95
C ASP A 264 13.39 30.05 26.19
N VAL A 265 12.34 29.63 26.89
CA VAL A 265 11.26 28.78 26.33
C VAL A 265 10.56 29.45 25.12
N GLU A 266 10.36 30.75 25.17
CA GLU A 266 9.67 31.48 24.09
C GLU A 266 10.54 31.60 22.85
N THR A 267 11.80 31.97 23.00
CA THR A 267 12.79 32.04 21.92
C THR A 267 13.01 30.64 21.31
N ALA A 268 13.24 29.62 22.15
CA ALA A 268 13.38 28.24 21.68
C ALA A 268 12.16 27.76 20.89
N LEU A 269 10.94 28.18 21.27
CA LEU A 269 9.72 27.85 20.52
C LEU A 269 9.65 28.56 19.17
N VAL A 270 10.01 29.85 19.12
CA VAL A 270 10.02 30.64 17.87
C VAL A 270 11.04 30.06 16.89
N GLU A 271 12.26 29.76 17.34
CA GLU A 271 13.31 29.16 16.52
C GLU A 271 12.89 27.78 16.02
N THR A 272 12.31 26.95 16.90
CA THR A 272 11.76 25.65 16.53
C THR A 272 10.70 25.76 15.43
N MET A 273 9.76 26.67 15.57
CA MET A 273 8.69 26.88 14.60
C MET A 273 9.23 27.42 13.27
N THR A 274 10.19 28.32 13.32
CA THR A 274 10.75 28.97 12.12
C THR A 274 11.55 27.98 11.28
N HIS A 275 12.32 27.10 11.90
CA HIS A 275 13.17 26.12 11.23
C HIS A 275 12.51 24.75 11.07
N ALA A 276 12.23 24.05 12.17
CA ALA A 276 11.63 22.72 12.10
C ALA A 276 10.19 22.76 11.60
N GLY A 277 9.39 23.73 12.01
CA GLY A 277 8.02 23.90 11.53
C GLY A 277 7.94 24.15 10.02
N ARG A 278 8.88 24.91 9.44
CA ARG A 278 8.99 25.08 7.99
C ARG A 278 9.32 23.76 7.28
N SER A 279 10.24 22.98 7.84
CA SER A 279 10.60 21.66 7.30
C SER A 279 9.39 20.71 7.34
N VAL A 280 8.62 20.68 8.44
CA VAL A 280 7.38 19.89 8.58
C VAL A 280 6.35 20.26 7.51
N ILE A 281 6.16 21.56 7.23
CA ILE A 281 5.20 21.99 6.19
C ILE A 281 5.66 21.54 4.80
N VAL A 282 6.92 21.72 4.46
CA VAL A 282 7.45 21.31 3.14
C VAL A 282 7.34 19.79 2.99
N SER A 283 7.78 19.04 4.00
CA SER A 283 7.75 17.59 4.08
C SER A 283 6.31 17.06 3.94
N GLY A 284 5.38 17.53 4.80
CA GLY A 284 3.99 17.12 4.71
C GLY A 284 3.32 17.46 3.39
N SER A 285 3.74 18.54 2.73
CA SER A 285 3.27 18.89 1.39
C SER A 285 3.75 17.90 0.33
N THR A 286 4.98 17.41 0.42
CA THR A 286 5.50 16.39 -0.52
C THR A 286 4.78 15.05 -0.37
N VAL A 287 4.51 14.60 0.87
CA VAL A 287 3.70 13.39 1.13
C VAL A 287 2.28 13.56 0.60
N ALA A 288 1.65 14.69 0.92
CA ALA A 288 0.29 14.99 0.47
C ALA A 288 0.19 14.97 -1.07
N VAL A 289 1.17 15.53 -1.76
CA VAL A 289 1.25 15.54 -3.23
C VAL A 289 1.45 14.12 -3.78
N GLY A 290 2.33 13.32 -3.17
CA GLY A 290 2.56 11.93 -3.56
C GLY A 290 1.26 11.14 -3.53
N LEU A 291 0.49 11.25 -2.44
CA LEU A 291 -0.79 10.57 -2.30
C LEU A 291 -1.86 11.14 -3.22
N LEU A 292 -1.96 12.47 -3.31
CA LEU A 292 -2.94 13.15 -4.17
C LEU A 292 -2.74 12.80 -5.66
N SER A 293 -1.52 12.44 -6.08
CA SER A 293 -1.23 12.05 -7.46
C SER A 293 -2.11 10.88 -7.94
N MET A 294 -2.57 10.03 -7.03
CA MET A 294 -3.46 8.90 -7.35
C MET A 294 -4.82 9.35 -7.94
N ILE A 295 -5.16 10.64 -7.84
CA ILE A 295 -6.38 11.20 -8.45
C ILE A 295 -6.34 11.13 -9.99
N ILE A 296 -5.15 11.05 -10.59
CA ILE A 296 -4.93 10.94 -12.04
C ILE A 296 -5.45 9.61 -12.57
N LEU A 297 -5.47 8.58 -11.71
CA LEU A 297 -5.91 7.25 -12.11
C LEU A 297 -7.43 7.19 -12.33
N PRO A 298 -7.91 6.50 -13.36
CA PRO A 298 -9.34 6.39 -13.65
C PRO A 298 -10.08 5.36 -12.78
N LEU A 299 -9.60 5.13 -11.57
CA LEU A 299 -10.07 4.11 -10.64
C LEU A 299 -10.63 4.77 -9.38
N PRO A 300 -11.95 4.76 -9.14
CA PRO A 300 -12.58 5.46 -8.01
C PRO A 300 -11.98 5.08 -6.66
N PHE A 301 -11.65 3.80 -6.43
CA PHE A 301 -11.07 3.37 -5.16
C PHE A 301 -9.66 3.95 -4.93
N LEU A 302 -8.80 3.98 -5.96
CA LEU A 302 -7.46 4.59 -5.87
C LEU A 302 -7.53 6.11 -5.72
N ARG A 303 -8.46 6.76 -6.42
CA ARG A 303 -8.74 8.20 -6.22
C ARG A 303 -9.15 8.49 -4.78
N SER A 304 -10.02 7.66 -4.21
CA SER A 304 -10.46 7.82 -2.83
C SER A 304 -9.32 7.64 -1.83
N ILE A 305 -8.41 6.70 -2.10
CA ILE A 305 -7.19 6.51 -1.31
C ILE A 305 -6.28 7.75 -1.42
N GLY A 306 -6.11 8.29 -2.63
CA GLY A 306 -5.35 9.52 -2.85
C GLY A 306 -5.88 10.71 -2.05
N ILE A 307 -7.19 10.96 -2.16
CA ILE A 307 -7.84 12.08 -1.47
C ILE A 307 -7.86 11.85 0.05
N GLY A 308 -8.32 10.68 0.49
CA GLY A 308 -8.37 10.34 1.92
C GLY A 308 -6.98 10.27 2.55
N GLY A 309 -6.02 9.67 1.82
CA GLY A 309 -4.63 9.56 2.25
C GLY A 309 -3.93 10.91 2.38
N MET A 310 -4.19 11.87 1.47
CA MET A 310 -3.65 13.23 1.56
C MET A 310 -4.06 13.96 2.85
N LEU A 311 -5.24 13.64 3.40
CA LEU A 311 -5.68 14.26 4.65
C LEU A 311 -4.80 13.88 5.84
N ILE A 312 -4.16 12.72 5.80
CA ILE A 312 -3.27 12.23 6.87
C ILE A 312 -2.11 13.20 7.12
N PRO A 313 -1.22 13.47 6.15
CA PRO A 313 -0.12 14.40 6.36
C PRO A 313 -0.62 15.84 6.56
N ALA A 314 -1.71 16.25 5.93
CA ALA A 314 -2.27 17.59 6.11
C ALA A 314 -2.69 17.85 7.57
N VAL A 315 -3.44 16.94 8.18
CA VAL A 315 -3.83 17.04 9.59
C VAL A 315 -2.63 16.91 10.52
N SER A 316 -1.68 16.02 10.20
CA SER A 316 -0.45 15.84 10.98
C SER A 316 0.40 17.11 11.01
N VAL A 317 0.53 17.81 9.88
CA VAL A 317 1.22 19.11 9.81
C VAL A 317 0.50 20.14 10.68
N ILE A 318 -0.83 20.29 10.55
CA ILE A 318 -1.61 21.24 11.34
C ILE A 318 -1.46 20.96 12.84
N THR A 319 -1.52 19.70 13.24
CA THR A 319 -1.35 19.26 14.62
C THR A 319 0.06 19.59 15.13
N ALA A 320 1.09 19.32 14.31
CA ALA A 320 2.48 19.56 14.64
C ALA A 320 2.84 21.05 14.77
N ILE A 321 2.18 21.94 14.02
CA ILE A 321 2.46 23.38 14.09
C ILE A 321 1.49 24.16 15.01
N THR A 322 0.52 23.49 15.62
CA THR A 322 -0.46 24.13 16.53
C THR A 322 -0.51 23.46 17.90
N LEU A 323 -0.94 22.18 17.98
CA LEU A 323 -1.03 21.46 19.25
C LEU A 323 0.34 21.24 19.90
N LEU A 324 1.31 20.74 19.12
CA LEU A 324 2.62 20.42 19.69
C LEU A 324 3.34 21.66 20.25
N PRO A 325 3.42 22.82 19.57
CA PRO A 325 3.97 24.04 20.14
C PRO A 325 3.25 24.50 21.40
N ALA A 326 1.92 24.33 21.49
CA ALA A 326 1.15 24.64 22.69
C ALA A 326 1.53 23.72 23.88
N LEU A 327 1.78 22.43 23.61
CA LEU A 327 2.28 21.48 24.60
C LEU A 327 3.71 21.82 25.02
N LEU A 328 4.61 22.16 24.08
CA LEU A 328 5.99 22.56 24.34
C LEU A 328 6.03 23.83 25.19
N ALA A 329 5.23 24.85 24.84
CA ALA A 329 5.11 26.09 25.62
C ALA A 329 4.56 25.85 27.04
N THR A 330 3.74 24.82 27.23
CA THR A 330 3.18 24.48 28.54
C THR A 330 4.15 23.75 29.43
N LEU A 331 4.90 22.81 28.87
CA LEU A 331 5.88 22.00 29.60
C LEU A 331 7.24 22.71 29.77
N GLY A 332 7.65 23.52 28.79
CA GLY A 332 8.92 24.25 28.82
C GLY A 332 10.10 23.32 29.16
N THR A 333 10.90 23.73 30.14
CA THR A 333 12.08 22.95 30.59
C THR A 333 11.72 21.61 31.26
N ARG A 334 10.45 21.42 31.69
CA ARG A 334 9.95 20.17 32.28
C ARG A 334 9.91 19.03 31.28
N ILE A 335 10.06 19.27 29.97
CA ILE A 335 10.20 18.23 28.95
C ILE A 335 11.35 17.28 29.24
N ASN A 336 12.39 17.72 29.96
CA ASN A 336 13.54 16.96 30.36
C ASN A 336 13.40 16.30 31.76
N SER A 337 12.22 16.42 32.40
CA SER A 337 11.91 15.79 33.72
C SER A 337 11.53 14.32 33.55
N LEU A 338 11.33 13.62 34.66
CA LEU A 338 10.92 12.21 34.72
C LEU A 338 11.78 11.32 33.82
N ARG A 339 13.09 11.32 34.06
CA ARG A 339 14.06 10.50 33.30
C ARG A 339 13.86 9.02 33.59
N VAL A 340 13.65 8.24 32.54
CA VAL A 340 13.53 6.78 32.61
C VAL A 340 14.85 6.10 32.29
N LEU A 341 15.66 6.68 31.39
CA LEU A 341 16.96 6.13 31.02
C LEU A 341 18.12 6.95 31.64
N PRO A 342 19.23 6.30 32.05
CA PRO A 342 20.43 6.97 32.55
C PRO A 342 20.98 7.98 31.53
N LYS A 343 21.57 9.10 32.05
CA LYS A 343 22.15 10.18 31.21
C LYS A 343 23.12 9.65 30.16
N ARG A 344 23.93 8.66 30.50
CA ARG A 344 24.94 8.05 29.59
C ARG A 344 24.38 7.49 28.27
N PHE A 345 23.08 7.17 28.22
CA PHE A 345 22.42 6.67 27.01
C PHE A 345 21.80 7.78 26.17
N VAL A 346 21.42 8.90 26.79
CA VAL A 346 20.68 10.00 26.17
C VAL A 346 21.57 11.19 25.84
N ASP A 347 22.42 11.60 26.79
CA ASP A 347 23.33 12.76 26.66
C ASP A 347 24.72 12.26 26.23
N ARG A 348 25.01 12.26 24.96
CA ARG A 348 26.33 11.97 24.37
C ARG A 348 26.92 13.24 23.80
N GLY A 349 27.47 14.14 24.61
CA GLY A 349 28.31 15.26 24.17
C GLY A 349 27.87 15.99 22.89
N HIS A 350 28.82 16.55 22.16
CA HIS A 350 28.54 17.19 20.86
C HIS A 350 28.12 16.14 19.82
N PRO A 351 27.09 16.41 18.97
CA PRO A 351 26.61 15.49 17.94
C PRO A 351 27.72 14.98 17.02
N GLU A 352 28.74 15.79 16.78
CA GLU A 352 29.90 15.49 15.92
C GLU A 352 30.78 14.37 16.43
N ASP A 353 30.87 14.19 17.76
CA ASP A 353 31.66 13.12 18.40
C ASP A 353 30.89 11.79 18.47
N GLY A 354 29.64 11.83 18.13
CA GLY A 354 28.75 10.69 18.08
C GLY A 354 29.06 9.67 16.97
N GLY A 355 28.34 8.57 16.94
CA GLY A 355 28.48 7.53 15.92
C GLY A 355 28.24 8.07 14.50
N TRP A 356 27.25 8.94 14.32
CA TRP A 356 26.93 9.54 13.03
C TRP A 356 27.97 10.54 12.52
N GLY A 357 28.60 11.31 13.43
CA GLY A 357 29.72 12.17 13.04
C GLY A 357 30.94 11.36 12.59
N ARG A 358 31.27 10.26 13.30
CA ARG A 358 32.34 9.34 12.86
C ARG A 358 32.03 8.68 11.52
N TRP A 359 30.75 8.29 11.31
CA TRP A 359 30.30 7.73 10.05
C TRP A 359 30.42 8.76 8.90
N ALA A 360 29.98 9.99 9.14
CA ALA A 360 30.11 11.07 8.14
C ALA A 360 31.59 11.26 7.72
N ARG A 361 32.52 11.34 8.68
CA ARG A 361 33.96 11.45 8.39
C ARG A 361 34.50 10.23 7.62
N PHE A 362 34.02 9.02 7.92
CA PHE A 362 34.39 7.82 7.16
C PHE A 362 33.97 7.94 5.69
N VAL A 363 32.70 8.31 5.43
CA VAL A 363 32.18 8.50 4.07
C VAL A 363 32.93 9.62 3.32
N LEU A 364 33.19 10.74 3.99
CA LEU A 364 33.93 11.85 3.41
C LEU A 364 35.37 11.48 3.01
N ARG A 365 36.01 10.59 3.76
CA ARG A 365 37.36 10.09 3.46
C ARG A 365 37.39 9.07 2.33
N ARG A 366 36.29 8.33 2.09
CA ARG A 366 36.21 7.23 1.10
C ARG A 366 34.94 7.32 0.25
N PRO A 367 34.67 8.46 -0.42
CA PRO A 367 33.39 8.67 -1.11
C PRO A 367 33.17 7.72 -2.29
N TRP A 368 34.20 7.42 -3.07
CA TRP A 368 34.09 6.50 -4.22
C TRP A 368 33.77 5.06 -3.82
N PRO A 369 34.50 4.40 -2.90
CA PRO A 369 34.12 3.04 -2.46
C PRO A 369 32.71 2.96 -1.89
N VAL A 370 32.31 3.95 -1.09
CA VAL A 370 30.97 3.98 -0.48
C VAL A 370 29.89 4.16 -1.57
N ALA A 371 30.11 5.05 -2.53
CA ALA A 371 29.20 5.24 -3.65
C ALA A 371 29.08 3.98 -4.52
N ILE A 372 30.20 3.33 -4.85
CA ILE A 372 30.21 2.10 -5.66
C ILE A 372 29.43 0.99 -4.95
N VAL A 373 29.67 0.74 -3.65
CA VAL A 373 28.93 -0.26 -2.87
C VAL A 373 27.45 0.04 -2.87
N GLY A 374 27.05 1.29 -2.57
CA GLY A 374 25.64 1.68 -2.55
C GLY A 374 24.96 1.54 -3.92
N ILE A 375 25.63 2.00 -5.00
CA ILE A 375 25.12 1.89 -6.37
C ILE A 375 24.99 0.41 -6.78
N THR A 376 25.95 -0.42 -6.40
CA THR A 376 25.90 -1.87 -6.73
C THR A 376 24.72 -2.55 -6.04
N ILE A 377 24.49 -2.28 -4.76
CA ILE A 377 23.33 -2.83 -4.04
C ILE A 377 22.02 -2.39 -4.71
N VAL A 378 21.89 -1.10 -5.01
CA VAL A 378 20.72 -0.56 -5.72
C VAL A 378 20.55 -1.21 -7.08
N ALA A 379 21.63 -1.32 -7.88
CA ALA A 379 21.57 -1.87 -9.24
C ALA A 379 21.16 -3.35 -9.24
N VAL A 380 21.66 -4.15 -8.30
CA VAL A 380 21.29 -5.57 -8.16
C VAL A 380 19.81 -5.70 -7.83
N LEU A 381 19.33 -4.97 -6.81
CA LEU A 381 17.94 -5.03 -6.42
C LEU A 381 17.01 -4.45 -7.49
N ALA A 382 17.37 -3.33 -8.11
CA ALA A 382 16.59 -2.78 -9.22
C ALA A 382 16.55 -3.74 -10.42
N GLY A 383 17.64 -4.48 -10.68
CA GLY A 383 17.67 -5.53 -11.69
C GLY A 383 16.65 -6.64 -11.40
N ILE A 384 16.54 -7.10 -10.15
CA ILE A 384 15.48 -8.03 -9.73
C ILE A 384 14.09 -7.37 -9.90
N GLY A 385 13.96 -6.10 -9.55
CA GLY A 385 12.73 -5.34 -9.69
C GLY A 385 12.19 -5.22 -11.12
N THR A 386 13.04 -5.37 -12.15
CA THR A 386 12.59 -5.40 -13.55
C THR A 386 11.71 -6.62 -13.89
N GLN A 387 11.77 -7.66 -13.05
CA GLN A 387 10.95 -8.87 -13.19
C GLN A 387 9.58 -8.75 -12.52
N LEU A 388 9.24 -7.58 -12.00
CA LEU A 388 7.95 -7.31 -11.35
C LEU A 388 6.80 -7.67 -12.29
N ASN A 389 5.96 -8.62 -11.84
CA ASN A 389 4.76 -9.05 -12.52
C ASN A 389 3.52 -8.58 -11.75
N PRO A 390 3.00 -7.38 -12.05
CA PRO A 390 1.81 -6.86 -11.37
C PRO A 390 0.55 -7.53 -11.92
N ASN A 391 0.07 -8.54 -11.24
CA ASN A 391 -1.09 -9.33 -11.61
C ASN A 391 -1.73 -9.93 -10.35
N GLU A 392 -2.90 -10.54 -10.51
CA GLU A 392 -3.49 -11.35 -9.45
C GLU A 392 -2.69 -12.64 -9.24
N SER A 393 -2.75 -13.16 -8.00
CA SER A 393 -2.10 -14.41 -7.65
C SER A 393 -2.75 -15.60 -8.34
N GLN A 394 -1.93 -16.50 -8.89
CA GLN A 394 -2.44 -17.74 -9.45
C GLN A 394 -2.97 -18.65 -8.34
N LEU A 395 -4.16 -19.23 -8.56
CA LEU A 395 -4.84 -20.02 -7.53
C LEU A 395 -4.07 -21.29 -7.12
N LYS A 396 -3.24 -21.83 -8.02
CA LYS A 396 -2.34 -22.95 -7.69
C LYS A 396 -1.32 -22.63 -6.59
N ASN A 397 -0.98 -21.36 -6.42
CA ASN A 397 0.06 -20.89 -5.51
C ASN A 397 -0.49 -20.45 -4.14
N PHE A 398 -1.83 -20.45 -3.95
CA PHE A 398 -2.40 -20.12 -2.64
C PHE A 398 -1.98 -21.16 -1.61
N PRO A 399 -1.33 -20.73 -0.51
CA PRO A 399 -0.86 -21.63 0.54
C PRO A 399 -2.03 -22.11 1.41
N GLY A 400 -1.74 -23.06 2.27
CA GLY A 400 -2.66 -23.49 3.32
C GLY A 400 -2.93 -24.99 3.29
N THR A 401 -3.88 -25.40 4.10
CA THR A 401 -4.35 -26.77 4.25
C THR A 401 -5.87 -26.80 4.32
N GLY A 402 -6.45 -27.98 4.25
CA GLY A 402 -7.89 -28.14 4.40
C GLY A 402 -8.61 -28.39 3.08
N THR A 403 -9.93 -28.22 3.14
CA THR A 403 -10.83 -28.67 2.07
C THR A 403 -10.71 -27.88 0.76
N ALA A 404 -10.39 -26.59 0.83
CA ALA A 404 -10.23 -25.79 -0.36
C ALA A 404 -9.00 -26.24 -1.18
N ILE A 405 -7.89 -26.49 -0.48
CA ILE A 405 -6.65 -26.99 -1.09
C ILE A 405 -6.88 -28.43 -1.63
N ALA A 406 -7.54 -29.29 -0.86
CA ALA A 406 -7.87 -30.65 -1.30
C ALA A 406 -8.79 -30.64 -2.54
N GLY A 407 -9.76 -29.73 -2.60
CA GLY A 407 -10.63 -29.56 -3.76
C GLY A 407 -9.86 -29.14 -5.01
N ARG A 408 -8.97 -28.15 -4.88
CA ARG A 408 -8.07 -27.72 -5.97
C ARG A 408 -7.20 -28.89 -6.46
N GLN A 409 -6.64 -29.68 -5.54
CA GLN A 409 -5.83 -30.85 -5.89
C GLN A 409 -6.66 -31.92 -6.61
N MET A 410 -7.90 -32.15 -6.16
CA MET A 410 -8.80 -33.08 -6.85
C MET A 410 -9.08 -32.69 -8.30
N LEU A 411 -9.25 -31.38 -8.59
CA LEU A 411 -9.41 -30.88 -9.95
C LEU A 411 -8.14 -31.11 -10.77
N ALA A 412 -6.96 -30.80 -10.21
CA ALA A 412 -5.68 -30.97 -10.88
C ALA A 412 -5.38 -32.44 -11.19
N ASP A 413 -5.57 -33.35 -10.23
CA ASP A 413 -5.38 -34.79 -10.38
C ASP A 413 -6.33 -35.39 -11.44
N ALA A 414 -7.52 -34.81 -11.57
CA ALA A 414 -8.50 -35.21 -12.57
C ALA A 414 -8.25 -34.63 -13.97
N GLY A 415 -7.19 -33.82 -14.14
CA GLY A 415 -6.87 -33.15 -15.41
C GLY A 415 -7.91 -32.11 -15.83
N ILE A 416 -8.70 -31.59 -14.89
CA ILE A 416 -9.65 -30.51 -15.12
C ILE A 416 -8.90 -29.19 -15.15
N SER A 417 -9.22 -28.32 -16.11
CA SER A 417 -8.56 -27.03 -16.28
C SER A 417 -8.63 -26.18 -15.00
N PRO A 418 -7.52 -25.54 -14.58
CA PRO A 418 -7.54 -24.59 -13.48
C PRO A 418 -8.44 -23.36 -13.74
N GLY A 419 -8.76 -23.08 -15.01
CA GLY A 419 -9.64 -22.00 -15.41
C GLY A 419 -11.08 -22.14 -14.92
N VAL A 420 -11.51 -23.34 -14.46
CA VAL A 420 -12.83 -23.52 -13.84
C VAL A 420 -12.99 -22.74 -12.55
N MET A 421 -11.93 -22.38 -11.87
CA MET A 421 -11.98 -21.58 -10.63
C MET A 421 -12.06 -20.07 -10.89
N LYS A 422 -11.75 -19.62 -12.12
CA LYS A 422 -11.88 -18.23 -12.61
C LYS A 422 -12.36 -18.26 -14.07
N PRO A 423 -13.61 -18.64 -14.37
CA PRO A 423 -14.12 -18.71 -15.74
C PRO A 423 -14.38 -17.33 -16.31
N PHE A 424 -14.56 -17.29 -17.64
CA PHE A 424 -15.16 -16.15 -18.31
C PHE A 424 -16.68 -16.26 -18.23
N ASP A 425 -17.35 -15.21 -17.80
CA ASP A 425 -18.78 -14.99 -17.99
C ASP A 425 -18.97 -14.15 -19.24
N VAL A 426 -19.63 -14.67 -20.25
CA VAL A 426 -19.87 -13.96 -21.50
C VAL A 426 -21.34 -13.56 -21.57
N LEU A 427 -21.59 -12.27 -21.41
CA LEU A 427 -22.93 -11.72 -21.48
C LEU A 427 -23.40 -11.64 -22.95
N VAL A 428 -24.49 -12.28 -23.28
CA VAL A 428 -25.14 -12.26 -24.57
C VAL A 428 -26.43 -11.48 -24.43
N GLU A 429 -26.55 -10.36 -25.14
CA GLU A 429 -27.66 -9.39 -25.05
C GLU A 429 -28.51 -9.36 -26.33
N HIS A 430 -29.58 -8.61 -26.29
CA HIS A 430 -30.44 -8.32 -27.46
C HIS A 430 -30.95 -9.55 -28.25
N GLY A 431 -31.13 -10.67 -27.59
CA GLY A 431 -31.61 -11.89 -28.21
C GLY A 431 -30.57 -12.68 -29.01
N GLY A 432 -29.29 -12.35 -28.84
CA GLY A 432 -28.19 -13.14 -29.42
C GLY A 432 -28.28 -14.63 -29.04
N ASN A 433 -27.76 -15.50 -29.91
CA ASN A 433 -27.83 -16.94 -29.71
C ASN A 433 -26.67 -17.44 -28.83
N PRO A 434 -26.91 -17.83 -27.54
CA PRO A 434 -25.85 -18.24 -26.62
C PRO A 434 -25.17 -19.54 -27.06
N GLN A 435 -25.85 -20.47 -27.71
CA GLN A 435 -25.27 -21.73 -28.20
C GLN A 435 -24.24 -21.46 -29.31
N THR A 436 -24.54 -20.52 -30.20
CA THR A 436 -23.59 -20.09 -31.24
C THR A 436 -22.36 -19.43 -30.62
N VAL A 437 -22.55 -18.61 -29.59
CA VAL A 437 -21.45 -17.97 -28.86
C VAL A 437 -20.60 -19.01 -28.16
N ALA A 438 -21.22 -19.98 -27.47
CA ALA A 438 -20.49 -21.07 -26.81
C ALA A 438 -19.69 -21.92 -27.82
N ALA A 439 -20.29 -22.26 -28.97
CA ALA A 439 -19.61 -23.00 -30.03
C ALA A 439 -18.43 -22.25 -30.64
N LYS A 440 -18.52 -20.91 -30.79
CA LYS A 440 -17.40 -20.07 -31.25
C LYS A 440 -16.27 -20.06 -30.23
N LEU A 441 -16.58 -19.85 -28.95
CA LEU A 441 -15.60 -19.77 -27.88
C LEU A 441 -14.88 -21.10 -27.65
N SER A 442 -15.59 -22.23 -27.76
CA SER A 442 -14.99 -23.57 -27.63
C SER A 442 -13.94 -23.89 -28.72
N LYS A 443 -13.88 -23.10 -29.80
CA LYS A 443 -12.87 -23.23 -30.87
C LYS A 443 -11.68 -22.30 -30.68
N VAL A 444 -11.73 -21.41 -29.69
CA VAL A 444 -10.65 -20.46 -29.42
C VAL A 444 -9.51 -21.19 -28.71
N ASP A 445 -8.30 -21.07 -29.27
CA ASP A 445 -7.11 -21.61 -28.63
C ASP A 445 -6.89 -20.96 -27.26
N GLY A 446 -6.71 -21.82 -26.23
CA GLY A 446 -6.59 -21.41 -24.83
C GLY A 446 -7.92 -21.38 -24.07
N ILE A 447 -9.03 -21.76 -24.70
CA ILE A 447 -10.31 -22.05 -24.05
C ILE A 447 -10.54 -23.57 -24.03
N ALA A 448 -10.65 -24.16 -22.85
CA ALA A 448 -10.87 -25.60 -22.66
C ALA A 448 -12.25 -26.04 -23.12
N GLY A 449 -13.21 -25.13 -23.10
CA GLY A 449 -14.57 -25.30 -23.59
C GLY A 449 -15.51 -24.21 -23.10
N ALA A 450 -16.71 -24.17 -23.66
CA ALA A 450 -17.75 -23.24 -23.28
C ALA A 450 -19.12 -23.88 -23.31
N THR A 451 -20.03 -23.39 -22.48
CA THR A 451 -21.40 -23.89 -22.38
C THR A 451 -22.39 -22.76 -22.14
N ALA A 452 -23.64 -22.96 -22.55
CA ALA A 452 -24.72 -22.01 -22.36
C ALA A 452 -25.86 -22.66 -21.56
N PRO A 453 -25.82 -22.60 -20.22
CA PRO A 453 -26.85 -23.20 -19.37
C PRO A 453 -28.24 -22.62 -19.68
N ALA A 454 -29.23 -23.47 -19.93
CA ALA A 454 -30.57 -23.02 -20.28
C ALA A 454 -31.23 -22.19 -19.16
N SER A 455 -30.87 -22.46 -17.89
CA SER A 455 -31.34 -21.72 -16.72
C SER A 455 -30.78 -20.31 -16.61
N TRP A 456 -29.71 -20.00 -17.38
CA TRP A 456 -29.03 -18.69 -17.37
C TRP A 456 -29.57 -17.78 -18.47
N ARG A 457 -30.88 -17.72 -18.60
CA ARG A 457 -31.59 -16.84 -19.51
C ARG A 457 -32.58 -15.97 -18.74
N ARG A 458 -32.58 -14.67 -19.04
CA ARG A 458 -33.49 -13.68 -18.48
C ARG A 458 -33.94 -12.72 -19.60
N GLY A 459 -35.20 -12.87 -20.02
CA GLY A 459 -35.73 -12.12 -21.17
C GLY A 459 -34.93 -12.40 -22.45
N SER A 460 -34.37 -11.34 -23.05
CA SER A 460 -33.50 -11.41 -24.23
C SER A 460 -32.05 -11.75 -23.92
N ASP A 461 -31.67 -11.68 -22.64
CA ASP A 461 -30.28 -11.80 -22.23
C ASP A 461 -29.95 -13.20 -21.71
N SER A 462 -28.73 -13.65 -21.95
CA SER A 462 -28.22 -14.94 -21.49
C SER A 462 -26.72 -14.85 -21.16
N ILE A 463 -26.23 -15.84 -20.42
CA ILE A 463 -24.81 -15.94 -20.10
C ILE A 463 -24.26 -17.23 -20.68
N VAL A 464 -23.10 -17.13 -21.29
CA VAL A 464 -22.24 -18.24 -21.70
C VAL A 464 -21.07 -18.30 -20.73
N GLU A 465 -20.82 -19.47 -20.20
CA GLU A 465 -19.68 -19.77 -19.36
C GLU A 465 -18.58 -20.39 -20.22
N ALA A 466 -17.36 -19.84 -20.14
CA ALA A 466 -16.23 -20.35 -20.89
C ALA A 466 -15.01 -20.54 -19.97
N PHE A 467 -14.40 -21.71 -20.01
CA PHE A 467 -13.30 -22.08 -19.15
C PHE A 467 -11.97 -21.87 -19.86
N PRO A 468 -11.10 -20.96 -19.37
CA PRO A 468 -9.74 -20.90 -19.85
C PRO A 468 -9.01 -22.23 -19.61
N ALA A 469 -8.11 -22.60 -20.52
CA ALA A 469 -7.25 -23.79 -20.35
C ALA A 469 -6.15 -23.58 -19.30
N ILE A 470 -5.92 -22.34 -18.90
CA ILE A 470 -4.94 -21.91 -17.91
C ILE A 470 -5.64 -21.13 -16.77
N ASP A 471 -4.94 -20.96 -15.66
CA ASP A 471 -5.41 -20.12 -14.55
C ASP A 471 -5.72 -18.69 -15.03
N GLY A 472 -6.80 -18.09 -14.53
CA GLY A 472 -7.23 -16.73 -14.90
C GLY A 472 -6.21 -15.63 -14.58
N ALA A 473 -5.20 -15.92 -13.76
CA ALA A 473 -4.08 -15.03 -13.44
C ALA A 473 -2.74 -15.49 -14.06
N ALA A 474 -2.75 -16.53 -14.92
CA ALA A 474 -1.52 -17.04 -15.51
C ALA A 474 -0.95 -16.10 -16.59
N PRO A 475 0.40 -16.09 -16.76
CA PRO A 475 1.00 -15.48 -17.95
C PRO A 475 0.37 -16.07 -19.21
N GLY A 476 -0.03 -15.24 -20.15
CA GLY A 476 -0.69 -15.69 -21.39
C GLY A 476 -2.21 -15.58 -21.38
N ILE A 477 -2.88 -15.41 -20.24
CA ILE A 477 -4.34 -15.18 -20.19
C ILE A 477 -4.77 -13.98 -21.03
N GLN A 478 -3.92 -12.96 -21.14
CA GLN A 478 -4.14 -11.79 -22.01
C GLN A 478 -4.37 -12.19 -23.46
N GLY A 479 -3.56 -13.15 -23.97
CA GLY A 479 -3.72 -13.68 -25.33
C GLY A 479 -5.04 -14.42 -25.52
N VAL A 480 -5.48 -15.18 -24.52
CA VAL A 480 -6.77 -15.89 -24.55
C VAL A 480 -7.93 -14.90 -24.57
N ILE A 481 -7.88 -13.87 -23.73
CA ILE A 481 -8.89 -12.80 -23.69
C ILE A 481 -8.98 -12.08 -25.04
N ASN A 482 -7.83 -11.76 -25.65
CA ASN A 482 -7.79 -11.08 -26.95
C ASN A 482 -8.41 -11.94 -28.06
N ARG A 483 -8.04 -13.24 -28.13
CA ARG A 483 -8.62 -14.18 -29.10
C ARG A 483 -10.11 -14.41 -28.84
N GLY A 484 -10.53 -14.50 -27.57
CA GLY A 484 -11.94 -14.58 -27.18
C GLY A 484 -12.75 -13.37 -27.66
N ASN A 485 -12.24 -12.16 -27.42
CA ASN A 485 -12.87 -10.92 -27.88
C ASN A 485 -12.94 -10.86 -29.42
N GLU A 486 -11.91 -11.35 -30.12
CA GLU A 486 -11.93 -11.40 -31.59
C GLU A 486 -12.97 -12.36 -32.11
N ALA A 487 -13.10 -13.56 -31.53
CA ALA A 487 -14.11 -14.54 -31.87
C ALA A 487 -15.55 -14.03 -31.66
N LEU A 488 -15.73 -13.09 -30.75
CA LEU A 488 -17.03 -12.48 -30.45
C LEU A 488 -17.35 -11.26 -31.31
N ARG A 489 -16.43 -10.78 -32.16
CA ARG A 489 -16.71 -9.66 -33.06
C ARG A 489 -17.91 -9.96 -33.97
N GLY A 490 -18.79 -8.99 -34.08
CA GLY A 490 -20.04 -9.12 -34.87
C GLY A 490 -21.09 -10.01 -34.19
N THR A 491 -20.96 -10.29 -32.90
CA THR A 491 -22.00 -10.91 -32.09
C THR A 491 -22.49 -9.92 -31.03
N GLU A 492 -23.72 -10.14 -30.53
CA GLU A 492 -24.28 -9.39 -29.40
C GLU A 492 -23.77 -9.95 -28.07
N ALA A 493 -22.46 -10.25 -28.00
CA ALA A 493 -21.85 -10.87 -26.83
C ALA A 493 -20.61 -10.09 -26.36
N THR A 494 -20.48 -9.91 -25.05
CA THR A 494 -19.35 -9.25 -24.39
C THR A 494 -18.64 -10.22 -23.45
N LEU A 495 -17.33 -10.43 -23.67
CA LEU A 495 -16.51 -11.24 -22.79
C LEU A 495 -16.27 -10.50 -21.47
N ALA A 496 -16.66 -11.12 -20.39
CA ALA A 496 -16.57 -10.62 -19.04
C ALA A 496 -16.06 -11.73 -18.08
N GLY A 497 -16.35 -11.65 -16.79
CA GLY A 497 -15.82 -12.54 -15.78
C GLY A 497 -14.55 -11.97 -15.14
N VAL A 498 -14.11 -12.58 -14.05
CA VAL A 498 -13.02 -12.07 -13.20
C VAL A 498 -11.72 -11.86 -13.99
N PRO A 499 -11.21 -12.82 -14.81
CA PRO A 499 -9.95 -12.62 -15.52
C PRO A 499 -9.94 -11.43 -16.49
N ALA A 500 -11.09 -11.14 -17.11
CA ALA A 500 -11.22 -10.01 -18.02
C ALA A 500 -11.25 -8.67 -17.28
N VAL A 501 -11.87 -8.63 -16.11
CA VAL A 501 -11.89 -7.46 -15.22
C VAL A 501 -10.50 -7.21 -14.63
N ASP A 502 -9.80 -8.24 -14.18
CA ASP A 502 -8.43 -8.16 -13.67
C ASP A 502 -7.49 -7.55 -14.71
N ARG A 503 -7.60 -7.98 -15.97
CA ARG A 503 -6.88 -7.38 -17.09
C ARG A 503 -7.21 -5.90 -17.26
N ASP A 504 -8.48 -5.55 -17.28
CA ASP A 504 -8.93 -4.16 -17.45
C ASP A 504 -8.42 -3.29 -16.31
N PHE A 505 -8.33 -3.84 -15.11
CA PHE A 505 -7.75 -3.18 -13.92
C PHE A 505 -6.26 -2.89 -14.12
N VAL A 506 -5.46 -3.91 -14.48
CA VAL A 506 -4.02 -3.75 -14.73
C VAL A 506 -3.78 -2.69 -15.81
N HIS A 507 -4.53 -2.73 -16.91
CA HIS A 507 -4.44 -1.73 -17.97
C HIS A 507 -4.82 -0.31 -17.50
N ALA A 508 -5.84 -0.19 -16.66
CA ALA A 508 -6.26 1.11 -16.13
C ALA A 508 -5.22 1.72 -15.19
N VAL A 509 -4.57 0.89 -14.39
CA VAL A 509 -3.50 1.30 -13.46
C VAL A 509 -2.24 1.68 -14.23
N TYR A 510 -1.66 0.73 -14.94
CA TYR A 510 -0.32 0.89 -15.53
C TYR A 510 -0.30 1.71 -16.81
N GLY A 511 -1.40 1.74 -17.57
CA GLY A 511 -1.53 2.64 -18.73
C GLY A 511 -1.49 4.13 -18.37
N ASN A 512 -1.91 4.47 -17.14
CA ASN A 512 -1.88 5.85 -16.63
C ASN A 512 -0.69 6.16 -15.72
N PHE A 513 0.12 5.16 -15.36
CA PHE A 513 1.26 5.30 -14.46
C PHE A 513 2.30 6.33 -14.95
N PRO A 514 2.67 6.41 -16.25
CA PRO A 514 3.62 7.42 -16.72
C PRO A 514 3.17 8.86 -16.45
N TYR A 515 1.86 9.15 -16.58
CA TYR A 515 1.32 10.49 -16.31
C TYR A 515 1.35 10.81 -14.81
N LEU A 516 1.04 9.82 -13.97
CA LEU A 516 1.13 9.93 -12.52
C LEU A 516 2.59 10.20 -12.11
N LEU A 517 3.52 9.41 -12.63
CA LEU A 517 4.94 9.57 -12.37
C LEU A 517 5.43 10.95 -12.78
N ALA A 518 5.15 11.40 -14.00
CA ALA A 518 5.53 12.71 -14.49
C ALA A 518 4.99 13.83 -13.60
N PHE A 519 3.72 13.76 -13.19
CA PHE A 519 3.11 14.74 -12.30
C PHE A 519 3.85 14.85 -10.97
N VAL A 520 4.11 13.71 -10.32
CA VAL A 520 4.82 13.66 -9.02
C VAL A 520 6.23 14.21 -9.17
N LEU A 521 6.98 13.79 -10.21
CA LEU A 521 8.36 14.22 -10.43
C LEU A 521 8.45 15.74 -10.66
N VAL A 522 7.62 16.28 -11.55
CA VAL A 522 7.63 17.73 -11.86
C VAL A 522 7.29 18.54 -10.62
N LEU A 523 6.24 18.18 -9.92
CA LEU A 523 5.81 18.94 -8.75
C LEU A 523 6.84 18.86 -7.61
N THR A 524 7.42 17.69 -7.38
CA THR A 524 8.48 17.50 -6.39
C THR A 524 9.74 18.33 -6.76
N LEU A 525 10.19 18.29 -8.02
CA LEU A 525 11.32 19.09 -8.48
C LEU A 525 11.09 20.59 -8.24
N ILE A 526 9.88 21.11 -8.52
CA ILE A 526 9.53 22.51 -8.28
C ILE A 526 9.57 22.84 -6.78
N LEU A 527 8.93 22.00 -5.94
CA LEU A 527 8.90 22.22 -4.50
C LEU A 527 10.29 22.21 -3.88
N LEU A 528 11.13 21.22 -4.23
CA LEU A 528 12.48 21.10 -3.69
C LEU A 528 13.43 22.16 -4.24
N ALA A 529 13.35 22.52 -5.53
CA ALA A 529 14.17 23.60 -6.10
C ALA A 529 13.89 24.92 -5.40
N ARG A 530 12.63 25.17 -5.05
CA ARG A 530 12.24 26.35 -4.27
C ARG A 530 12.73 26.27 -2.81
N ALA A 531 12.64 25.08 -2.17
CA ALA A 531 13.05 24.88 -0.78
C ALA A 531 14.57 25.02 -0.60
N PHE A 532 15.37 24.39 -1.46
CA PHE A 532 16.84 24.33 -1.34
C PHE A 532 17.59 25.41 -2.11
N ARG A 533 16.92 26.21 -2.93
CA ARG A 533 17.55 27.20 -3.81
C ARG A 533 18.70 26.60 -4.65
N SER A 534 18.46 25.40 -5.16
CA SER A 534 19.37 24.64 -6.02
C SER A 534 18.54 23.83 -7.02
N ILE A 535 19.10 23.48 -8.18
CA ILE A 535 18.53 22.53 -9.14
C ILE A 535 19.17 21.16 -8.99
N VAL A 536 20.43 21.09 -8.66
CA VAL A 536 21.19 19.83 -8.57
C VAL A 536 20.70 18.97 -7.41
N LEU A 537 20.45 19.57 -6.24
CA LEU A 537 19.93 18.83 -5.08
C LEU A 537 18.58 18.15 -5.35
N PRO A 538 17.56 18.83 -5.90
CA PRO A 538 16.30 18.20 -6.27
C PRO A 538 16.43 17.07 -7.28
N ILE A 539 17.21 17.28 -8.34
CA ILE A 539 17.42 16.24 -9.35
C ILE A 539 18.07 15.00 -8.73
N LYS A 540 19.11 15.18 -7.93
CA LYS A 540 19.76 14.08 -7.20
C LYS A 540 18.77 13.40 -6.26
N ALA A 541 17.98 14.14 -5.49
CA ALA A 541 16.98 13.62 -4.55
C ALA A 541 15.95 12.77 -5.28
N VAL A 542 15.40 13.26 -6.37
CA VAL A 542 14.42 12.52 -7.19
C VAL A 542 15.04 11.24 -7.77
N LEU A 543 16.26 11.30 -8.31
CA LEU A 543 16.93 10.12 -8.87
C LEU A 543 17.21 9.06 -7.80
N LEU A 544 17.67 9.45 -6.61
CA LEU A 544 17.92 8.55 -5.50
C LEU A 544 16.62 7.93 -4.97
N ASN A 545 15.54 8.70 -4.95
CA ASN A 545 14.24 8.22 -4.51
C ASN A 545 13.65 7.20 -5.50
N LEU A 546 13.78 7.46 -6.81
CA LEU A 546 13.40 6.46 -7.83
C LEU A 546 14.27 5.21 -7.75
N ALA A 547 15.56 5.35 -7.47
CA ALA A 547 16.48 4.25 -7.27
C ALA A 547 16.12 3.43 -6.02
N SER A 548 15.73 4.08 -4.92
CA SER A 548 15.21 3.44 -3.71
C SER A 548 13.95 2.63 -4.00
N LEU A 549 13.03 3.23 -4.75
CA LEU A 549 11.79 2.57 -5.13
C LEU A 549 12.04 1.34 -6.02
N ALA A 550 12.91 1.46 -7.02
CA ALA A 550 13.27 0.33 -7.89
C ALA A 550 13.91 -0.82 -7.09
N ALA A 551 14.80 -0.50 -6.14
CA ALA A 551 15.38 -1.48 -5.23
C ALA A 551 14.31 -2.12 -4.31
N THR A 552 13.34 -1.33 -3.82
CA THR A 552 12.22 -1.83 -3.02
C THR A 552 11.38 -2.81 -3.80
N PHE A 553 11.07 -2.51 -5.06
CA PHE A 553 10.37 -3.47 -5.93
C PHE A 553 11.19 -4.75 -6.11
N GLY A 554 12.52 -4.65 -6.21
CA GLY A 554 13.39 -5.83 -6.20
C GLY A 554 13.26 -6.68 -4.94
N ILE A 555 13.19 -6.06 -3.76
CA ILE A 555 12.99 -6.78 -2.49
C ILE A 555 11.61 -7.45 -2.48
N VAL A 556 10.56 -6.76 -2.94
CA VAL A 556 9.20 -7.32 -3.01
C VAL A 556 9.15 -8.51 -3.97
N VAL A 557 9.75 -8.40 -5.15
CA VAL A 557 9.87 -9.51 -6.12
C VAL A 557 10.61 -10.68 -5.48
N PHE A 558 11.77 -10.45 -4.88
CA PHE A 558 12.60 -11.47 -4.25
C PHE A 558 11.86 -12.25 -3.15
N ILE A 559 11.04 -11.58 -2.34
CA ILE A 559 10.31 -12.22 -1.23
C ILE A 559 9.01 -12.86 -1.72
N PHE A 560 8.15 -12.11 -2.40
CA PHE A 560 6.76 -12.51 -2.67
C PHE A 560 6.58 -13.22 -4.01
N GLN A 561 7.35 -12.84 -5.02
CA GLN A 561 7.26 -13.46 -6.35
C GLN A 561 8.16 -14.68 -6.46
N GLU A 562 9.41 -14.61 -5.98
CA GLU A 562 10.39 -15.71 -6.04
C GLU A 562 10.41 -16.58 -4.76
N GLY A 563 9.91 -16.06 -3.62
CA GLY A 563 9.73 -16.84 -2.39
C GLY A 563 10.95 -16.90 -1.46
N HIS A 564 11.98 -16.11 -1.70
CA HIS A 564 13.17 -16.12 -0.86
C HIS A 564 12.89 -15.51 0.52
N GLY A 565 13.14 -16.27 1.58
CA GLY A 565 12.86 -15.84 2.96
C GLY A 565 11.37 -15.76 3.32
N SER A 566 10.48 -16.16 2.44
CA SER A 566 9.03 -16.13 2.64
C SER A 566 8.57 -16.98 3.83
N SER A 567 9.30 -18.02 4.19
CA SER A 567 9.03 -18.88 5.36
C SER A 567 9.08 -18.12 6.69
N LEU A 568 9.84 -17.02 6.79
CA LEU A 568 9.90 -16.18 8.00
C LEU A 568 8.56 -15.53 8.33
N TRP A 569 7.73 -15.26 7.32
CA TRP A 569 6.40 -14.66 7.47
C TRP A 569 5.27 -15.62 7.13
N ASN A 570 5.57 -16.92 6.96
CA ASN A 570 4.61 -17.92 6.53
C ASN A 570 3.86 -17.51 5.25
N ILE A 571 4.62 -17.04 4.27
CA ILE A 571 4.14 -16.58 2.96
C ILE A 571 4.54 -17.62 1.93
N THR A 572 3.68 -17.90 0.96
CA THR A 572 4.02 -18.70 -0.22
C THR A 572 4.19 -17.78 -1.42
N ALA A 573 5.23 -17.99 -2.21
CA ALA A 573 5.45 -17.23 -3.44
C ALA A 573 4.28 -17.43 -4.41
N THR A 574 3.69 -16.35 -4.87
CA THR A 574 2.53 -16.39 -5.77
C THR A 574 2.89 -16.17 -7.23
N GLN A 575 4.20 -15.95 -7.53
CA GLN A 575 4.72 -15.64 -8.87
C GLN A 575 4.16 -14.36 -9.49
N ALA A 576 3.43 -13.58 -8.71
CA ALA A 576 2.89 -12.28 -9.07
C ALA A 576 2.89 -11.38 -7.84
N ILE A 577 2.82 -10.08 -8.06
CA ILE A 577 2.55 -9.08 -7.02
C ILE A 577 1.19 -8.49 -7.31
N THR A 578 0.30 -8.45 -6.32
CA THR A 578 -1.07 -7.92 -6.48
C THR A 578 -1.05 -6.57 -7.18
N ALA A 579 -1.80 -6.42 -8.25
CA ALA A 579 -1.64 -5.38 -9.26
C ALA A 579 -1.65 -3.93 -8.75
N TRP A 580 -2.35 -3.64 -7.63
CA TRP A 580 -2.40 -2.29 -7.05
C TRP A 580 -1.30 -2.02 -6.01
N ILE A 581 -0.63 -3.06 -5.49
CA ILE A 581 0.38 -2.95 -4.44
C ILE A 581 1.62 -2.14 -4.88
N PRO A 582 2.24 -2.39 -6.06
CA PRO A 582 3.40 -1.59 -6.48
C PRO A 582 3.06 -0.09 -6.59
N LEU A 583 1.85 0.23 -7.04
CA LEU A 583 1.41 1.61 -7.11
C LEU A 583 1.27 2.25 -5.73
N MET A 584 0.71 1.50 -4.78
CA MET A 584 0.57 1.96 -3.39
C MET A 584 1.94 2.15 -2.74
N ILE A 585 2.86 1.18 -2.91
CA ILE A 585 4.25 1.31 -2.44
C ILE A 585 4.90 2.55 -3.04
N PHE A 586 4.73 2.79 -4.37
CA PHE A 586 5.21 4.00 -5.02
C PHE A 586 4.68 5.26 -4.34
N ALA A 587 3.37 5.40 -4.21
CA ALA A 587 2.74 6.62 -3.71
C ALA A 587 3.17 6.94 -2.26
N PHE A 588 3.24 5.90 -1.41
CA PHE A 588 3.61 6.06 0.00
C PHE A 588 5.12 6.21 0.19
N LEU A 589 5.91 5.31 -0.38
CA LEU A 589 7.35 5.33 -0.18
C LEU A 589 7.97 6.58 -0.80
N TYR A 590 7.50 6.99 -1.99
CA TYR A 590 7.98 8.22 -2.61
C TYR A 590 7.72 9.44 -1.73
N GLY A 591 6.50 9.54 -1.16
CA GLY A 591 6.16 10.62 -0.24
C GLY A 591 6.98 10.58 1.05
N LEU A 592 6.96 9.45 1.76
CA LEU A 592 7.63 9.27 3.05
C LEU A 592 9.16 9.34 2.95
N SER A 593 9.74 8.85 1.84
CA SER A 593 11.18 8.94 1.62
C SER A 593 11.62 10.39 1.43
N MET A 594 10.85 11.19 0.69
CA MET A 594 11.17 12.60 0.48
C MET A 594 11.25 13.41 1.77
N ASP A 595 10.43 13.13 2.76
CA ASP A 595 10.36 13.87 4.02
C ASP A 595 11.70 13.94 4.73
N TYR A 596 12.32 12.81 4.89
CA TYR A 596 13.60 12.72 5.58
C TYR A 596 14.76 13.28 4.76
N GLU A 597 14.69 13.15 3.43
CA GLU A 597 15.70 13.74 2.55
C GLU A 597 15.63 15.26 2.60
N VAL A 598 14.41 15.81 2.55
CA VAL A 598 14.18 17.26 2.73
C VAL A 598 14.76 17.75 4.05
N PHE A 599 14.51 17.00 5.13
CA PHE A 599 15.02 17.38 6.44
C PHE A 599 16.54 17.36 6.52
N MET A 600 17.16 16.26 6.08
CA MET A 600 18.62 16.12 6.09
C MET A 600 19.29 17.19 5.21
N LEU A 601 18.79 17.40 4.00
CA LEU A 601 19.32 18.41 3.07
C LEU A 601 19.09 19.84 3.57
N SER A 602 17.99 20.12 4.29
CA SER A 602 17.77 21.43 4.93
C SER A 602 18.84 21.74 5.96
N ARG A 603 19.19 20.77 6.80
CA ARG A 603 20.26 20.94 7.79
C ARG A 603 21.64 21.07 7.15
N MET A 604 21.90 20.31 6.08
CA MET A 604 23.13 20.48 5.30
C MET A 604 23.18 21.85 4.62
N ARG A 605 22.03 22.38 4.17
CA ARG A 605 21.94 23.72 3.58
C ARG A 605 22.20 24.81 4.61
N GLU A 606 21.60 24.71 5.81
CA GLU A 606 21.87 25.62 6.92
C GLU A 606 23.37 25.66 7.24
N ALA A 607 23.99 24.50 7.44
CA ALA A 607 25.42 24.39 7.72
C ALA A 607 26.31 24.91 6.58
N TYR A 608 25.88 24.76 5.31
CA TYR A 608 26.57 25.33 4.17
C TYR A 608 26.46 26.86 4.15
N ASP A 609 25.29 27.41 4.42
CA ASP A 609 25.06 28.86 4.48
C ASP A 609 25.86 29.51 5.62
N GLU A 610 26.15 28.77 6.72
CA GLU A 610 26.96 29.21 7.85
C GLU A 610 28.49 29.11 7.56
N THR A 611 28.92 27.99 6.95
CA THR A 611 30.37 27.65 6.88
C THR A 611 30.99 27.85 5.50
N GLY A 612 30.20 27.94 4.43
CA GLY A 612 30.67 27.97 3.05
C GLY A 612 31.32 26.67 2.56
N SER A 613 31.37 25.61 3.38
CA SER A 613 32.07 24.35 3.08
C SER A 613 31.10 23.18 2.91
N THR A 614 31.12 22.53 1.74
CA THR A 614 30.30 21.34 1.46
C THR A 614 30.66 20.18 2.38
N ASN A 615 31.93 19.98 2.71
CA ASN A 615 32.35 18.88 3.61
C ASN A 615 31.82 19.08 5.01
N ARG A 616 31.93 20.33 5.53
CA ARG A 616 31.40 20.64 6.88
C ARG A 616 29.90 20.55 6.90
N ALA A 617 29.21 20.96 5.83
CA ALA A 617 27.77 20.82 5.70
C ALA A 617 27.32 19.35 5.76
N ILE A 618 28.03 18.44 5.10
CA ILE A 618 27.74 17.00 5.14
C ILE A 618 27.97 16.43 6.56
N GLU A 619 29.11 16.76 7.16
CA GLU A 619 29.45 16.27 8.51
C GLU A 619 28.43 16.72 9.54
N LEU A 620 28.16 18.02 9.62
CA LEU A 620 27.20 18.60 10.59
C LEU A 620 25.77 18.12 10.31
N GLY A 621 25.38 18.13 9.03
CA GLY A 621 24.04 17.68 8.63
C GLY A 621 23.79 16.24 9.06
N LEU A 622 24.71 15.31 8.77
CA LEU A 622 24.55 13.90 9.11
C LEU A 622 24.67 13.66 10.63
N ALA A 623 25.59 14.34 11.30
CA ALA A 623 25.76 14.21 12.76
C ALA A 623 24.51 14.65 13.52
N ARG A 624 23.86 15.75 13.10
CA ARG A 624 22.66 16.31 13.73
C ARG A 624 21.38 15.56 13.36
N THR A 625 21.30 14.98 12.16
CA THR A 625 20.05 14.34 11.67
C THR A 625 20.04 12.82 11.74
N GLY A 626 21.21 12.17 11.72
CA GLY A 626 21.29 10.71 11.57
C GLY A 626 20.54 9.93 12.64
N LYS A 627 20.66 10.32 13.91
CA LYS A 627 19.91 9.67 15.02
C LYS A 627 18.41 9.83 14.84
N LEU A 628 17.96 11.02 14.44
CA LEU A 628 16.54 11.31 14.26
C LEU A 628 15.98 10.50 13.10
N VAL A 629 16.62 10.55 11.93
CA VAL A 629 16.18 9.81 10.72
C VAL A 629 16.12 8.31 10.97
N THR A 630 17.14 7.75 11.65
CA THR A 630 17.14 6.31 11.97
C THR A 630 16.02 5.93 12.92
N SER A 631 15.78 6.75 13.96
CA SER A 631 14.72 6.49 14.93
C SER A 631 13.34 6.55 14.29
N ALA A 632 13.12 7.52 13.45
CA ALA A 632 11.89 7.69 12.70
C ALA A 632 11.66 6.53 11.72
N ALA A 633 12.69 6.14 10.96
CA ALA A 633 12.63 4.98 10.08
C ALA A 633 12.32 3.67 10.84
N LEU A 634 12.89 3.47 12.04
CA LEU A 634 12.59 2.31 12.87
C LEU A 634 11.15 2.31 13.39
N ILE A 635 10.60 3.47 13.76
CA ILE A 635 9.19 3.59 14.18
C ILE A 635 8.26 3.23 13.03
N LEU A 636 8.48 3.81 11.84
CA LEU A 636 7.69 3.51 10.65
C LEU A 636 7.82 2.05 10.23
N MET A 637 9.04 1.52 10.16
CA MET A 637 9.29 0.12 9.86
C MET A 637 8.51 -0.79 10.82
N PHE A 638 8.57 -0.51 12.12
CA PHE A 638 7.86 -1.30 13.12
C PHE A 638 6.33 -1.20 12.93
N ALA A 639 5.79 -0.03 12.67
CA ALA A 639 4.37 0.17 12.40
C ALA A 639 3.90 -0.67 11.18
N PHE A 640 4.68 -0.67 10.10
CA PHE A 640 4.36 -1.51 8.92
C PHE A 640 4.57 -3.00 9.18
N LEU A 641 5.58 -3.40 9.96
CA LEU A 641 5.74 -4.80 10.36
C LEU A 641 4.57 -5.30 11.21
N VAL A 642 4.00 -4.45 12.06
CA VAL A 642 2.76 -4.79 12.78
C VAL A 642 1.60 -4.98 11.81
N LEU A 643 1.47 -4.13 10.80
CA LEU A 643 0.45 -4.29 9.74
C LEU A 643 0.63 -5.62 8.98
N SER A 644 1.84 -6.14 8.85
CA SER A 644 2.09 -7.44 8.22
C SER A 644 1.53 -8.64 9.01
N SER A 645 1.05 -8.43 10.25
CA SER A 645 0.32 -9.44 11.01
C SER A 645 -1.14 -9.59 10.59
N SER A 646 -1.64 -8.66 9.78
CA SER A 646 -2.98 -8.71 9.19
C SER A 646 -3.18 -10.00 8.35
N PRO A 647 -4.36 -10.60 8.34
CA PRO A 647 -4.56 -11.89 7.67
C PRO A 647 -4.48 -11.82 6.15
N GLY A 648 -4.76 -10.66 5.54
CA GLY A 648 -4.77 -10.49 4.08
C GLY A 648 -3.37 -10.57 3.48
N PHE A 649 -3.18 -11.42 2.46
CA PHE A 649 -1.93 -11.57 1.72
C PHE A 649 -1.47 -10.23 1.11
N GLU A 650 -2.38 -9.51 0.50
CA GLU A 650 -2.14 -8.19 -0.11
C GLU A 650 -1.65 -7.15 0.90
N ILE A 651 -2.24 -7.15 2.11
CA ILE A 651 -1.82 -6.25 3.18
C ILE A 651 -0.40 -6.59 3.65
N LYS A 652 -0.04 -7.88 3.67
CA LYS A 652 1.34 -8.32 3.97
C LYS A 652 2.33 -7.87 2.90
N GLU A 653 1.99 -8.02 1.61
CA GLU A 653 2.81 -7.52 0.49
C GLU A 653 3.10 -6.02 0.65
N PHE A 654 2.05 -5.25 0.87
CA PHE A 654 2.14 -3.80 1.07
C PHE A 654 2.99 -3.43 2.29
N ALA A 655 2.68 -4.04 3.44
CA ALA A 655 3.30 -3.72 4.72
C ALA A 655 4.80 -4.07 4.74
N ILE A 656 5.16 -5.27 4.32
CA ILE A 656 6.56 -5.72 4.26
C ILE A 656 7.33 -4.94 3.18
N GLY A 657 6.70 -4.67 2.04
CA GLY A 657 7.28 -3.85 0.99
C GLY A 657 7.62 -2.44 1.48
N LEU A 658 6.70 -1.78 2.18
CA LEU A 658 6.97 -0.46 2.77
C LEU A 658 8.01 -0.52 3.88
N ALA A 659 7.94 -1.49 4.79
CA ALA A 659 8.94 -1.64 5.87
C ALA A 659 10.35 -1.84 5.31
N ALA A 660 10.49 -2.72 4.31
CA ALA A 660 11.76 -2.97 3.62
C ALA A 660 12.26 -1.72 2.88
N GLY A 661 11.36 -1.02 2.16
CA GLY A 661 11.68 0.21 1.46
C GLY A 661 12.17 1.32 2.39
N ILE A 662 11.52 1.53 3.52
CA ILE A 662 11.88 2.55 4.50
C ILE A 662 13.26 2.26 5.10
N ILE A 663 13.55 1.02 5.51
CA ILE A 663 14.84 0.68 6.08
C ILE A 663 15.96 0.74 5.04
N PHE A 664 15.67 0.32 3.81
CA PHE A 664 16.60 0.42 2.69
C PHE A 664 16.94 1.88 2.38
N ASP A 665 15.94 2.74 2.33
CA ASP A 665 16.11 4.16 2.10
C ASP A 665 16.93 4.82 3.22
N ALA A 666 16.60 4.56 4.48
CA ALA A 666 17.32 5.12 5.62
C ALA A 666 18.79 4.67 5.69
N THR A 667 19.09 3.44 5.26
CA THR A 667 20.44 2.84 5.34
C THR A 667 21.27 3.05 4.08
N VAL A 668 20.84 2.49 2.94
CA VAL A 668 21.63 2.51 1.69
C VAL A 668 21.56 3.87 1.02
N ILE A 669 20.38 4.46 0.90
CA ILE A 669 20.27 5.74 0.20
C ILE A 669 20.83 6.87 1.05
N ARG A 670 20.36 7.03 2.29
CA ARG A 670 20.69 8.21 3.10
C ARG A 670 21.98 8.11 3.86
N ALA A 671 22.28 6.95 4.43
CA ALA A 671 23.52 6.81 5.20
C ALA A 671 24.74 6.56 4.31
N LEU A 672 24.58 6.01 3.09
CA LEU A 672 25.70 5.73 2.17
C LEU A 672 25.69 6.69 0.96
N LEU A 673 24.64 6.65 0.12
CA LEU A 673 24.66 7.29 -1.19
C LEU A 673 24.55 8.82 -1.12
N VAL A 674 23.62 9.37 -0.33
CA VAL A 674 23.44 10.83 -0.24
C VAL A 674 24.73 11.53 0.15
N PRO A 675 25.40 11.21 1.28
CA PRO A 675 26.63 11.91 1.67
C PRO A 675 27.79 11.64 0.71
N ALA A 676 27.92 10.42 0.17
CA ALA A 676 28.97 10.10 -0.80
C ALA A 676 28.82 10.91 -2.10
N LEU A 677 27.62 10.94 -2.68
CA LEU A 677 27.35 11.71 -3.90
C LEU A 677 27.44 13.22 -3.66
N MET A 678 27.01 13.72 -2.50
CA MET A 678 27.21 15.13 -2.15
C MET A 678 28.69 15.50 -2.09
N ARG A 679 29.53 14.63 -1.53
CA ARG A 679 30.98 14.83 -1.51
C ARG A 679 31.56 14.82 -2.91
N LEU A 680 31.14 13.90 -3.77
CA LEU A 680 31.63 13.80 -5.16
C LEU A 680 31.22 14.99 -6.04
N LEU A 681 30.02 15.52 -5.85
CA LEU A 681 29.51 16.68 -6.59
C LEU A 681 30.06 18.01 -6.03
N GLY A 682 30.53 18.02 -4.77
CA GLY A 682 31.13 19.22 -4.18
C GLY A 682 30.23 20.45 -4.26
N GLU A 683 30.79 21.58 -4.71
CA GLU A 683 30.07 22.85 -4.82
C GLU A 683 28.94 22.84 -5.86
N ALA A 684 28.97 21.93 -6.83
CA ALA A 684 27.90 21.80 -7.81
C ALA A 684 26.53 21.51 -7.17
N ASN A 685 26.49 20.89 -5.97
CA ASN A 685 25.24 20.65 -5.24
C ASN A 685 24.42 21.94 -5.02
N TRP A 686 25.06 23.07 -4.89
CA TRP A 686 24.45 24.35 -4.53
C TRP A 686 24.13 25.24 -5.73
N TRP A 687 24.39 24.75 -6.94
CA TRP A 687 24.21 25.51 -8.17
C TRP A 687 22.74 25.73 -8.53
N MET A 688 22.46 27.00 -8.94
CA MET A 688 21.15 27.42 -9.42
C MET A 688 21.29 28.55 -10.47
N PRO A 689 20.82 28.36 -11.71
CA PRO A 689 20.81 29.37 -12.75
C PRO A 689 19.97 30.61 -12.40
N HIS A 690 20.34 31.77 -12.90
CA HIS A 690 19.63 33.02 -12.64
C HIS A 690 18.16 33.00 -13.16
N TRP A 691 17.94 32.38 -14.33
CA TRP A 691 16.59 32.29 -14.91
C TRP A 691 15.63 31.46 -14.06
N THR A 692 16.10 30.37 -13.45
CA THR A 692 15.26 29.53 -12.56
C THR A 692 14.94 30.24 -11.25
N ARG A 693 15.84 31.07 -10.72
CA ARG A 693 15.52 31.91 -9.55
C ARG A 693 14.36 32.84 -9.83
N ARG A 694 14.35 33.49 -11.01
CA ARG A 694 13.23 34.37 -11.43
C ARG A 694 11.93 33.55 -11.61
N ALA A 695 12.00 32.40 -12.29
CA ALA A 695 10.82 31.54 -12.51
C ALA A 695 10.21 31.02 -11.21
N LEU A 696 11.02 30.79 -10.17
CA LEU A 696 10.56 30.30 -8.87
C LEU A 696 10.27 31.43 -7.85
N PHE A 697 10.30 32.70 -8.28
CA PHE A 697 10.07 33.89 -7.43
C PHE A 697 10.93 33.92 -6.16
N LEU A 698 12.22 33.54 -6.30
CA LEU A 698 13.20 33.56 -5.21
C LEU A 698 13.87 34.92 -5.10
N PRO A 699 14.13 35.45 -3.87
CA PRO A 699 14.82 36.68 -3.66
C PRO A 699 16.26 36.60 -4.22
N THR A 700 16.77 37.73 -4.75
CA THR A 700 18.17 37.89 -5.19
C THR A 700 19.08 37.72 -3.97
N ARG A 701 20.15 36.97 -4.15
CA ARG A 701 21.11 36.63 -3.09
C ARG A 701 21.83 37.92 -2.64
N GLU A 702 21.76 38.27 -1.37
CA GLU A 702 22.78 39.12 -0.74
C GLU A 702 24.10 38.32 -0.74
N THR A 703 25.18 38.96 -1.11
CA THR A 703 26.51 38.35 -1.26
C THR A 703 26.96 37.66 0.01
N LEU A 704 27.17 36.32 -0.07
CA LEU A 704 27.83 35.57 1.00
C LEU A 704 29.26 36.11 1.21
N PRO A 705 29.77 36.13 2.46
CA PRO A 705 31.20 36.40 2.70
C PRO A 705 32.05 35.37 1.93
N ALA A 706 33.23 35.84 1.45
CA ALA A 706 34.15 35.01 0.70
C ALA A 706 34.51 33.73 1.46
N PRO A 707 34.64 32.57 0.79
CA PRO A 707 35.00 31.32 1.44
C PRO A 707 36.36 31.49 2.14
N ALA A 708 36.43 31.06 3.40
CA ALA A 708 37.70 30.88 4.07
C ALA A 708 38.52 29.88 3.25
N SER A 709 39.72 30.25 2.82
CA SER A 709 40.62 29.38 2.07
C SER A 709 40.90 28.12 2.92
N ASP A 710 40.48 26.94 2.44
CA ASP A 710 40.88 25.64 2.98
C ASP A 710 42.40 25.46 2.71
N ASN A 711 43.22 26.01 3.56
CA ASN A 711 44.59 25.58 3.76
C ASN A 711 44.62 24.63 4.97
N VAL A 712 44.49 23.33 4.72
CA VAL A 712 45.28 22.21 5.32
C VAL A 712 44.93 20.92 4.60
#